data_dc0c382a7768df81d72b840e04c45d91
#
_entry.id   dc0c382a7768df81d72b840e04c45d91
#
_cell.length_a   1.000
_cell.length_b   1.000
_cell.length_c   1.000
_cell.angle_alpha   90.00
_cell.angle_beta   90.00
_cell.angle_gamma   90.00
#
_symmetry.space_group_name_H-M   'P 1'
#
loop_
_entity.id
_entity.type
_entity.pdbx_description
1 polymer ?
#
loop_
_entity_poly.entity_id
_entity_poly.type
_entity_poly.pdbx_seq_one_letter_code
_entity_poly.pdbx_strand_id
1 'polypeptide(L)'
;MSGSPSPTLNARQFSLVCASVLAAVLPHMSWLPLWLAALMLALLAGRWLQRQRDARRIPAWIRLPLVVLFPLLVIVHYGNIFGREPGAALACAMIVLKLLETETRRDARAAVCFASFVLMSALLFNTDLSLTLLLICALALLLATLRALDPRPADAPMAAWRPALLQELRAGALALLAAMPLALCAFVFSPRLDTPLWRTPGDDIGRTGVGDSMAPGSIQQLLIDDSPAFRVGFDAAPPPRAQLYWRGPVLTDYDGTTWKRRDAGVARPNPDPGGAGTTRYEVTLEPTDKPWLFALDLPLDAPADALRGNDMTLMRRRPVSELLRYRASSILHYRLGAKLNAAQRDAALALPDGFDPRSVELAQGWRRDLGNDDAIVRAALDLFHNAFFYTLSPPPLGRDSVDDFLFSTRRGFCEHYAAAFVFLMRAAGIPARVVTGYLGGYFNAVGDYLIVRQSDAHAWAEIWLDGKGWTRIDPTASVSPQRIELGARAAAAGAGARWYQTDWIVGVRNQFDLINRGWNSLVVQFNALRQQSLLTPFGVDKADYATLIWALVGSSSVLLCLIALWVMRQPRGRLDPLDAAYDMLCRKLARAGAVRAPAEGPRDYAARTARHGSAQALLIDYVSLRYASAFPSGEAIAAFARAVRRMPTPRI
;
A
#
# COMPACT_ATOMS: atom_id res chain seq x y z
N MET A 1 -41.45 -18.65 20.08
CA MET A 1 -41.18 -17.28 19.64
C MET A 1 -41.08 -17.28 18.11
N SER A 2 -42.19 -17.03 17.42
CA SER A 2 -42.24 -16.90 15.96
C SER A 2 -41.67 -15.52 15.58
N GLY A 3 -40.40 -15.50 15.18
CA GLY A 3 -39.76 -14.27 14.71
C GLY A 3 -40.45 -13.79 13.44
N SER A 4 -40.95 -12.56 13.45
CA SER A 4 -41.41 -11.88 12.25
C SER A 4 -40.31 -11.92 11.18
N PRO A 5 -40.62 -12.21 9.90
CA PRO A 5 -39.61 -12.30 8.84
C PRO A 5 -38.89 -10.96 8.74
N SER A 6 -37.53 -11.02 8.75
CA SER A 6 -36.70 -9.83 8.61
C SER A 6 -37.06 -9.12 7.31
N PRO A 7 -37.25 -7.78 7.32
CA PRO A 7 -37.66 -7.04 6.13
C PRO A 7 -36.64 -7.20 4.99
N THR A 8 -37.13 -7.49 3.79
CA THR A 8 -36.33 -7.65 2.57
C THR A 8 -35.69 -6.31 2.15
N LEU A 9 -34.52 -6.39 1.51
CA LEU A 9 -33.83 -5.22 0.96
C LEU A 9 -34.59 -4.66 -0.25
N ASN A 10 -34.67 -3.33 -0.34
CA ASN A 10 -35.08 -2.69 -1.58
C ASN A 10 -33.90 -2.60 -2.56
N ALA A 11 -34.18 -2.35 -3.86
CA ALA A 11 -33.15 -2.30 -4.92
C ALA A 11 -32.03 -1.29 -4.63
N ARG A 12 -32.37 -0.13 -4.03
CA ARG A 12 -31.40 0.90 -3.66
C ARG A 12 -30.46 0.43 -2.54
N GLN A 13 -31.02 -0.13 -1.48
CA GLN A 13 -30.21 -0.66 -0.36
C GLN A 13 -29.27 -1.77 -0.85
N PHE A 14 -29.76 -2.64 -1.72
CA PHE A 14 -28.96 -3.70 -2.32
C PHE A 14 -27.82 -3.12 -3.18
N SER A 15 -28.08 -2.08 -4.01
CA SER A 15 -27.04 -1.40 -4.80
C SER A 15 -25.96 -0.76 -3.92
N LEU A 16 -26.32 -0.18 -2.77
CA LEU A 16 -25.35 0.37 -1.82
C LEU A 16 -24.48 -0.74 -1.20
N VAL A 17 -25.07 -1.90 -0.89
CA VAL A 17 -24.30 -3.06 -0.41
C VAL A 17 -23.34 -3.56 -1.48
N CYS A 18 -23.78 -3.67 -2.74
CA CYS A 18 -22.89 -4.03 -3.87
C CYS A 18 -21.75 -3.03 -4.03
N ALA A 19 -22.03 -1.72 -3.97
CA ALA A 19 -21.00 -0.68 -4.04
C ALA A 19 -20.01 -0.76 -2.87
N SER A 20 -20.48 -1.09 -1.66
CA SER A 20 -19.63 -1.29 -0.48
C SER A 20 -18.72 -2.51 -0.64
N VAL A 21 -19.24 -3.63 -1.14
CA VAL A 21 -18.43 -4.83 -1.42
C VAL A 21 -17.42 -4.55 -2.53
N LEU A 22 -17.81 -3.86 -3.60
CA LEU A 22 -16.89 -3.44 -4.66
C LEU A 22 -15.78 -2.56 -4.09
N ALA A 23 -16.11 -1.54 -3.29
CA ALA A 23 -15.15 -0.64 -2.67
C ALA A 23 -14.17 -1.38 -1.74
N ALA A 24 -14.61 -2.46 -1.07
CA ALA A 24 -13.75 -3.27 -0.23
C ALA A 24 -12.81 -4.19 -1.02
N VAL A 25 -13.24 -4.69 -2.18
CA VAL A 25 -12.45 -5.60 -3.02
C VAL A 25 -11.52 -4.82 -3.98
N LEU A 26 -11.89 -3.61 -4.38
CA LEU A 26 -11.15 -2.79 -5.35
C LEU A 26 -9.65 -2.61 -5.01
N PRO A 27 -9.25 -2.32 -3.75
CA PRO A 27 -7.84 -2.19 -3.39
C PRO A 27 -7.00 -3.45 -3.65
N HIS A 28 -7.62 -4.62 -3.70
CA HIS A 28 -6.93 -5.90 -3.90
C HIS A 28 -6.76 -6.27 -5.38
N MET A 29 -7.41 -5.55 -6.30
CA MET A 29 -7.39 -5.90 -7.75
C MET A 29 -5.98 -5.86 -8.36
N SER A 30 -5.06 -5.07 -7.81
CA SER A 30 -3.66 -5.00 -8.27
C SER A 30 -2.82 -6.22 -7.86
N TRP A 31 -3.26 -6.97 -6.86
CA TRP A 31 -2.54 -8.12 -6.27
C TRP A 31 -3.20 -9.46 -6.63
N LEU A 32 -4.46 -9.43 -7.00
CA LEU A 32 -5.21 -10.64 -7.37
C LEU A 32 -4.86 -11.07 -8.80
N PRO A 33 -4.82 -12.39 -9.07
CA PRO A 33 -4.75 -12.91 -10.42
C PRO A 33 -5.88 -12.36 -11.28
N LEU A 34 -5.58 -11.91 -12.51
CA LEU A 34 -6.56 -11.25 -13.39
C LEU A 34 -7.83 -12.09 -13.61
N TRP A 35 -7.69 -13.40 -13.75
CA TRP A 35 -8.83 -14.30 -13.94
C TRP A 35 -9.74 -14.34 -12.69
N LEU A 36 -9.16 -14.30 -11.48
CA LEU A 36 -9.91 -14.31 -10.22
C LEU A 36 -10.62 -12.97 -10.00
N ALA A 37 -9.91 -11.86 -10.25
CA ALA A 37 -10.49 -10.51 -10.22
C ALA A 37 -11.66 -10.37 -11.19
N ALA A 38 -11.50 -10.83 -12.44
CA ALA A 38 -12.55 -10.81 -13.46
C ALA A 38 -13.78 -11.66 -13.04
N LEU A 39 -13.56 -12.85 -12.47
CA LEU A 39 -14.62 -13.73 -11.99
C LEU A 39 -15.41 -13.06 -10.84
N MET A 40 -14.72 -12.46 -9.87
CA MET A 40 -15.36 -11.74 -8.76
C MET A 40 -16.20 -10.57 -9.25
N LEU A 41 -15.68 -9.76 -10.17
CA LEU A 41 -16.41 -8.64 -10.78
C LEU A 41 -17.61 -9.11 -11.56
N ALA A 42 -17.49 -10.20 -12.33
CA ALA A 42 -18.59 -10.79 -13.09
C ALA A 42 -19.71 -11.29 -12.17
N LEU A 43 -19.37 -11.97 -11.07
CA LEU A 43 -20.35 -12.44 -10.08
C LEU A 43 -21.06 -11.27 -9.38
N LEU A 44 -20.31 -10.21 -9.01
CA LEU A 44 -20.87 -9.02 -8.38
C LEU A 44 -21.81 -8.28 -9.34
N ALA A 45 -21.37 -8.04 -10.57
CA ALA A 45 -22.18 -7.39 -11.60
C ALA A 45 -23.40 -8.25 -11.98
N GLY A 46 -23.21 -9.55 -12.18
CA GLY A 46 -24.29 -10.50 -12.49
C GLY A 46 -25.37 -10.53 -11.41
N ARG A 47 -24.96 -10.57 -10.13
CA ARG A 47 -25.87 -10.51 -8.99
C ARG A 47 -26.63 -9.18 -8.91
N TRP A 48 -25.94 -8.07 -9.12
CA TRP A 48 -26.55 -6.74 -9.15
C TRP A 48 -27.59 -6.63 -10.28
N LEU A 49 -27.24 -7.04 -11.51
CA LEU A 49 -28.13 -7.02 -12.68
C LEU A 49 -29.35 -7.93 -12.48
N GLN A 50 -29.13 -9.14 -11.96
CA GLN A 50 -30.21 -10.07 -11.63
C GLN A 50 -31.21 -9.43 -10.66
N ARG A 51 -30.71 -8.81 -9.58
CA ARG A 51 -31.55 -8.18 -8.57
C ARG A 51 -32.34 -6.98 -9.10
N GLN A 52 -31.81 -6.28 -10.10
CA GLN A 52 -32.54 -5.19 -10.77
C GLN A 52 -33.68 -5.70 -11.67
N ARG A 53 -33.52 -6.90 -12.28
CA ARG A 53 -34.50 -7.49 -13.20
C ARG A 53 -35.50 -8.40 -12.49
N ASP A 54 -35.02 -9.20 -11.57
CA ASP A 54 -35.82 -10.20 -10.86
C ASP A 54 -35.36 -10.27 -9.38
N ALA A 55 -36.34 -10.21 -8.47
CA ALA A 55 -36.07 -10.30 -7.04
C ALA A 55 -35.86 -11.75 -6.55
N ARG A 56 -35.77 -12.73 -7.45
CA ARG A 56 -35.60 -14.14 -7.08
C ARG A 56 -34.26 -14.43 -6.43
N ARG A 57 -34.28 -15.32 -5.46
CA ARG A 57 -33.07 -15.80 -4.77
C ARG A 57 -32.26 -16.70 -5.68
N ILE A 58 -30.94 -16.61 -5.61
CA ILE A 58 -30.07 -17.60 -6.27
C ILE A 58 -30.22 -18.94 -5.54
N PRO A 59 -30.55 -20.03 -6.27
CA PRO A 59 -30.73 -21.35 -5.64
C PRO A 59 -29.47 -21.84 -4.94
N ALA A 60 -29.62 -22.62 -3.88
CA ALA A 60 -28.50 -23.16 -3.12
C ALA A 60 -27.59 -24.08 -3.97
N TRP A 61 -28.15 -24.80 -4.94
CA TRP A 61 -27.39 -25.67 -5.83
C TRP A 61 -26.40 -24.94 -6.75
N ILE A 62 -26.58 -23.61 -6.97
CA ILE A 62 -25.59 -22.77 -7.65
C ILE A 62 -24.56 -22.22 -6.66
N ARG A 63 -25.00 -21.80 -5.46
CA ARG A 63 -24.14 -21.16 -4.46
C ARG A 63 -23.16 -22.13 -3.80
N LEU A 64 -23.62 -23.32 -3.40
CA LEU A 64 -22.81 -24.30 -2.69
C LEU A 64 -21.58 -24.77 -3.49
N PRO A 65 -21.67 -25.11 -4.78
CA PRO A 65 -20.49 -25.42 -5.56
C PRO A 65 -19.48 -24.27 -5.63
N LEU A 66 -19.94 -23.02 -5.72
CA LEU A 66 -19.05 -21.86 -5.76
C LEU A 66 -18.27 -21.67 -4.44
N VAL A 67 -18.89 -21.97 -3.29
CA VAL A 67 -18.21 -21.91 -1.98
C VAL A 67 -17.08 -22.93 -1.88
N VAL A 68 -17.19 -24.07 -2.56
CA VAL A 68 -16.12 -25.08 -2.60
C VAL A 68 -15.11 -24.76 -3.70
N LEU A 69 -15.57 -24.28 -4.84
CA LEU A 69 -14.73 -23.99 -6.02
C LEU A 69 -13.72 -22.88 -5.74
N PHE A 70 -14.12 -21.79 -5.07
CA PHE A 70 -13.19 -20.68 -4.85
C PHE A 70 -11.98 -21.03 -3.98
N PRO A 71 -12.11 -21.67 -2.81
CA PRO A 71 -10.94 -22.14 -2.06
C PRO A 71 -10.09 -23.10 -2.86
N LEU A 72 -10.69 -24.00 -3.65
CA LEU A 72 -9.95 -24.92 -4.51
C LEU A 72 -9.12 -24.18 -5.56
N LEU A 73 -9.69 -23.18 -6.22
CA LEU A 73 -8.99 -22.35 -7.20
C LEU A 73 -7.83 -21.55 -6.57
N VAL A 74 -8.03 -21.04 -5.34
CA VAL A 74 -6.97 -20.37 -4.57
C VAL A 74 -5.84 -21.37 -4.26
N ILE A 75 -6.16 -22.59 -3.80
CA ILE A 75 -5.15 -23.63 -3.53
C ILE A 75 -4.38 -23.98 -4.80
N VAL A 76 -5.08 -24.19 -5.92
CA VAL A 76 -4.44 -24.55 -7.20
C VAL A 76 -3.50 -23.45 -7.68
N HIS A 77 -3.88 -22.17 -7.49
CA HIS A 77 -3.06 -21.05 -7.96
C HIS A 77 -1.87 -20.74 -7.05
N TYR A 78 -2.07 -20.73 -5.72
CA TYR A 78 -1.04 -20.34 -4.76
C TYR A 78 -0.30 -21.53 -4.12
N GLY A 79 -0.72 -22.76 -4.37
CA GLY A 79 -0.17 -23.97 -3.77
C GLY A 79 -0.56 -24.22 -2.30
N ASN A 80 -1.15 -23.22 -1.63
CA ASN A 80 -1.60 -23.28 -0.23
C ASN A 80 -2.71 -22.27 0.04
N ILE A 81 -3.30 -22.31 1.25
CA ILE A 81 -4.31 -21.35 1.72
C ILE A 81 -3.78 -20.40 2.80
N PHE A 82 -2.56 -20.64 3.27
CA PHE A 82 -1.94 -19.84 4.32
C PHE A 82 -1.03 -18.78 3.69
N GLY A 83 -1.05 -17.59 4.28
CA GLY A 83 -0.24 -16.47 3.81
C GLY A 83 -1.07 -15.25 3.44
N ARG A 84 -0.38 -14.17 3.18
CA ARG A 84 -0.97 -12.86 2.91
C ARG A 84 -1.83 -12.86 1.63
N GLU A 85 -1.27 -13.38 0.53
CA GLU A 85 -1.93 -13.38 -0.78
C GLU A 85 -3.12 -14.34 -0.86
N PRO A 86 -2.96 -15.67 -0.54
CA PRO A 86 -4.09 -16.59 -0.59
C PRO A 86 -5.18 -16.22 0.43
N GLY A 87 -4.80 -15.73 1.62
CA GLY A 87 -5.75 -15.29 2.64
C GLY A 87 -6.60 -14.11 2.20
N ALA A 88 -6.01 -13.08 1.60
CA ALA A 88 -6.73 -11.93 1.07
C ALA A 88 -7.61 -12.31 -0.14
N ALA A 89 -7.10 -13.15 -1.05
CA ALA A 89 -7.86 -13.66 -2.19
C ALA A 89 -9.11 -14.43 -1.73
N LEU A 90 -8.95 -15.30 -0.73
CA LEU A 90 -10.06 -16.04 -0.13
C LEU A 90 -11.07 -15.12 0.55
N ALA A 91 -10.62 -14.12 1.33
CA ALA A 91 -11.48 -13.16 1.99
C ALA A 91 -12.30 -12.33 0.98
N CYS A 92 -11.67 -11.87 -0.12
CA CYS A 92 -12.35 -11.19 -1.22
C CYS A 92 -13.38 -12.09 -1.91
N ALA A 93 -13.05 -13.36 -2.17
CA ALA A 93 -13.97 -14.32 -2.75
C ALA A 93 -15.18 -14.57 -1.83
N MET A 94 -14.93 -14.77 -0.54
CA MET A 94 -15.98 -15.05 0.44
C MET A 94 -16.97 -13.89 0.60
N ILE A 95 -16.52 -12.63 0.55
CA ILE A 95 -17.44 -11.49 0.61
C ILE A 95 -18.30 -11.37 -0.65
N VAL A 96 -17.76 -11.67 -1.84
CA VAL A 96 -18.52 -11.70 -3.08
C VAL A 96 -19.56 -12.84 -3.05
N LEU A 97 -19.17 -14.03 -2.56
CA LEU A 97 -20.10 -15.15 -2.36
C LEU A 97 -21.19 -14.82 -1.35
N LYS A 98 -20.85 -14.14 -0.25
CA LYS A 98 -21.83 -13.68 0.75
C LYS A 98 -22.88 -12.77 0.14
N LEU A 99 -22.53 -11.95 -0.85
CA LEU A 99 -23.48 -11.10 -1.56
C LEU A 99 -24.53 -11.91 -2.35
N LEU A 100 -24.18 -13.12 -2.83
CA LEU A 100 -25.11 -13.99 -3.57
C LEU A 100 -26.28 -14.47 -2.68
N GLU A 101 -26.08 -14.55 -1.38
CA GLU A 101 -27.13 -14.99 -0.44
C GLU A 101 -27.83 -13.83 0.29
N THR A 102 -27.32 -12.58 0.12
CA THR A 102 -27.81 -11.41 0.85
C THR A 102 -29.19 -10.98 0.36
N GLU A 103 -30.23 -11.13 1.21
CA GLU A 103 -31.63 -10.80 0.91
C GLU A 103 -32.26 -9.90 1.97
N THR A 104 -31.85 -10.06 3.22
CA THR A 104 -32.42 -9.34 4.35
C THR A 104 -31.51 -8.22 4.82
N ARG A 105 -32.05 -7.24 5.56
CA ARG A 105 -31.23 -6.18 6.19
C ARG A 105 -30.20 -6.74 7.16
N ARG A 106 -30.50 -7.87 7.82
CA ARG A 106 -29.54 -8.55 8.69
C ARG A 106 -28.34 -9.08 7.90
N ASP A 107 -28.61 -9.77 6.78
CA ASP A 107 -27.56 -10.29 5.92
C ASP A 107 -26.69 -9.16 5.34
N ALA A 108 -27.34 -8.06 4.92
CA ALA A 108 -26.66 -6.89 4.40
C ALA A 108 -25.72 -6.23 5.42
N ARG A 109 -26.17 -6.08 6.69
CA ARG A 109 -25.31 -5.56 7.76
C ARG A 109 -24.10 -6.48 7.98
N ALA A 110 -24.34 -7.81 8.04
CA ALA A 110 -23.24 -8.77 8.17
C ALA A 110 -22.26 -8.68 7.00
N ALA A 111 -22.76 -8.56 5.76
CA ALA A 111 -21.92 -8.40 4.57
C ALA A 111 -21.09 -7.11 4.62
N VAL A 112 -21.68 -5.96 5.01
CA VAL A 112 -20.94 -4.69 5.13
C VAL A 112 -19.92 -4.73 6.26
N CYS A 113 -20.24 -5.34 7.41
CA CYS A 113 -19.27 -5.54 8.49
C CYS A 113 -18.11 -6.43 8.02
N PHE A 114 -18.38 -7.52 7.31
CA PHE A 114 -17.32 -8.37 6.76
C PHE A 114 -16.50 -7.65 5.68
N ALA A 115 -17.13 -6.81 4.85
CA ALA A 115 -16.45 -5.97 3.89
C ALA A 115 -15.43 -5.02 4.55
N SER A 116 -15.68 -4.54 5.78
CA SER A 116 -14.71 -3.71 6.50
C SER A 116 -13.43 -4.47 6.87
N PHE A 117 -13.52 -5.75 7.23
CA PHE A 117 -12.34 -6.58 7.46
C PHE A 117 -11.55 -6.83 6.16
N VAL A 118 -12.26 -7.13 5.06
CA VAL A 118 -11.63 -7.27 3.74
C VAL A 118 -10.93 -5.98 3.35
N LEU A 119 -11.59 -4.83 3.53
CA LEU A 119 -11.00 -3.52 3.24
C LEU A 119 -9.70 -3.29 4.02
N MET A 120 -9.69 -3.60 5.32
CA MET A 120 -8.51 -3.42 6.17
C MET A 120 -7.36 -4.36 5.79
N SER A 121 -7.64 -5.55 5.24
CA SER A 121 -6.58 -6.48 4.80
C SER A 121 -5.72 -5.92 3.66
N ALA A 122 -6.18 -4.89 2.93
CA ALA A 122 -5.36 -4.21 1.92
C ALA A 122 -4.10 -3.55 2.52
N LEU A 123 -4.12 -3.14 3.79
CA LEU A 123 -2.96 -2.59 4.49
C LEU A 123 -1.82 -3.60 4.67
N LEU A 124 -2.08 -4.90 4.51
CA LEU A 124 -1.03 -5.93 4.51
C LEU A 124 -0.14 -5.87 3.25
N PHE A 125 -0.61 -5.23 2.19
CA PHE A 125 0.09 -5.16 0.91
C PHE A 125 0.79 -3.82 0.69
N ASN A 126 0.14 -2.73 1.07
CA ASN A 126 0.67 -1.39 0.89
C ASN A 126 0.12 -0.45 1.99
N THR A 127 0.95 0.51 2.40
CA THR A 127 0.60 1.52 3.40
C THR A 127 0.74 2.95 2.87
N ASP A 128 0.76 3.13 1.55
CA ASP A 128 0.86 4.43 0.90
C ASP A 128 -0.32 5.34 1.21
N LEU A 129 -0.09 6.64 1.13
CA LEU A 129 -1.13 7.64 1.34
C LEU A 129 -2.32 7.46 0.38
N SER A 130 -2.07 7.12 -0.88
CA SER A 130 -3.12 6.90 -1.90
C SER A 130 -4.07 5.77 -1.50
N LEU A 131 -3.53 4.64 -1.06
CA LEU A 131 -4.33 3.53 -0.56
C LEU A 131 -5.10 3.95 0.70
N THR A 132 -4.45 4.62 1.65
CA THR A 132 -5.10 5.06 2.88
C THR A 132 -6.28 6.00 2.61
N LEU A 133 -6.15 6.95 1.68
CA LEU A 133 -7.26 7.81 1.26
C LEU A 133 -8.40 6.99 0.63
N LEU A 134 -8.09 6.02 -0.23
CA LEU A 134 -9.06 5.11 -0.81
C LEU A 134 -9.81 4.32 0.28
N LEU A 135 -9.08 3.80 1.28
CA LEU A 135 -9.67 3.07 2.41
C LEU A 135 -10.59 3.96 3.24
N ILE A 136 -10.22 5.22 3.50
CA ILE A 136 -11.07 6.19 4.22
C ILE A 136 -12.36 6.44 3.44
N CYS A 137 -12.27 6.68 2.13
CA CYS A 137 -13.45 6.89 1.27
C CYS A 137 -14.35 5.64 1.23
N ALA A 138 -13.76 4.45 1.10
CA ALA A 138 -14.49 3.20 1.13
C ALA A 138 -15.17 2.97 2.49
N LEU A 139 -14.47 3.23 3.60
CA LEU A 139 -15.03 3.12 4.94
C LEU A 139 -16.20 4.10 5.17
N ALA A 140 -16.10 5.33 4.65
CA ALA A 140 -17.20 6.30 4.67
C ALA A 140 -18.44 5.76 3.94
N LEU A 141 -18.25 5.09 2.78
CA LEU A 141 -19.31 4.44 2.04
C LEU A 141 -19.93 3.26 2.82
N LEU A 142 -19.10 2.44 3.47
CA LEU A 142 -19.57 1.34 4.31
C LEU A 142 -20.45 1.85 5.47
N LEU A 143 -20.01 2.88 6.17
CA LEU A 143 -20.77 3.52 7.24
C LEU A 143 -22.08 4.15 6.74
N ALA A 144 -22.04 4.82 5.59
CA ALA A 144 -23.23 5.36 4.93
C ALA A 144 -24.23 4.24 4.58
N THR A 145 -23.72 3.11 4.10
CA THR A 145 -24.56 1.94 3.77
C THR A 145 -25.18 1.32 5.01
N LEU A 146 -24.43 1.14 6.11
CA LEU A 146 -24.98 0.67 7.38
C LEU A 146 -26.13 1.54 7.87
N ARG A 147 -25.96 2.86 7.79
CA ARG A 147 -26.99 3.84 8.15
C ARG A 147 -28.21 3.78 7.22
N ALA A 148 -28.01 3.59 5.91
CA ALA A 148 -29.09 3.44 4.93
C ALA A 148 -29.90 2.15 5.13
N LEU A 149 -29.36 1.16 5.85
CA LEU A 149 -30.05 -0.08 6.22
C LEU A 149 -30.93 0.05 7.47
N ASP A 150 -30.87 1.17 8.19
CA ASP A 150 -31.72 1.38 9.36
C ASP A 150 -33.20 1.59 8.95
N PRO A 151 -34.14 1.12 9.77
CA PRO A 151 -35.56 1.32 9.51
C PRO A 151 -35.87 2.82 9.49
N ARG A 152 -36.38 3.32 8.37
CA ARG A 152 -36.97 4.65 8.30
C ARG A 152 -38.46 4.56 8.56
N PRO A 153 -39.10 5.60 9.12
CA PRO A 153 -40.55 5.67 9.18
C PRO A 153 -41.15 5.44 7.80
N ALA A 154 -42.22 4.67 7.73
CA ALA A 154 -42.85 4.28 6.46
C ALA A 154 -43.33 5.49 5.63
N ASP A 155 -43.55 6.62 6.29
CA ASP A 155 -44.11 7.84 5.71
C ASP A 155 -43.06 8.87 5.25
N ALA A 156 -41.76 8.52 5.30
CA ALA A 156 -40.73 9.43 4.80
C ALA A 156 -40.83 9.56 3.27
N PRO A 157 -41.01 10.77 2.69
CA PRO A 157 -41.11 10.96 1.26
C PRO A 157 -39.86 10.37 0.59
N MET A 158 -40.09 9.68 -0.54
CA MET A 158 -38.98 9.15 -1.37
C MET A 158 -38.19 10.34 -1.93
N ALA A 159 -37.27 10.85 -1.12
CA ALA A 159 -36.38 11.92 -1.54
C ALA A 159 -35.63 11.48 -2.79
N ALA A 160 -35.41 12.42 -3.73
CA ALA A 160 -34.60 12.20 -4.91
C ALA A 160 -33.28 11.52 -4.49
N TRP A 161 -32.87 10.46 -5.19
CA TRP A 161 -31.80 9.54 -4.77
C TRP A 161 -30.46 10.25 -4.50
N ARG A 162 -30.12 11.29 -5.28
CA ARG A 162 -28.87 12.06 -5.13
C ARG A 162 -28.75 12.80 -3.79
N PRO A 163 -29.70 13.64 -3.37
CA PRO A 163 -29.60 14.31 -2.08
C PRO A 163 -29.62 13.36 -0.89
N ALA A 164 -30.33 12.23 -0.99
CA ALA A 164 -30.33 11.23 0.06
C ALA A 164 -29.02 10.46 0.18
N LEU A 165 -28.34 10.13 -0.94
CA LEU A 165 -27.01 9.51 -0.91
C LEU A 165 -25.96 10.45 -0.34
N LEU A 166 -25.96 11.73 -0.75
CA LEU A 166 -25.07 12.73 -0.22
C LEU A 166 -25.26 12.95 1.30
N GLN A 167 -26.50 12.87 1.78
CA GLN A 167 -26.78 12.97 3.21
C GLN A 167 -26.20 11.77 3.99
N GLU A 168 -26.33 10.54 3.47
CA GLU A 168 -25.77 9.35 4.09
C GLU A 168 -24.22 9.37 4.06
N LEU A 169 -23.62 9.77 2.93
CA LEU A 169 -22.17 9.94 2.83
C LEU A 169 -21.63 11.00 3.78
N ARG A 170 -22.32 12.16 3.88
CA ARG A 170 -21.97 13.19 4.87
C ARG A 170 -22.02 12.64 6.29
N ALA A 171 -23.04 11.85 6.61
CA ALA A 171 -23.17 11.27 7.94
C ALA A 171 -22.06 10.23 8.22
N GLY A 172 -21.69 9.39 7.21
CA GLY A 172 -20.57 8.48 7.31
C GLY A 172 -19.23 9.23 7.51
N ALA A 173 -19.00 10.30 6.75
CA ALA A 173 -17.82 11.14 6.90
C ALA A 173 -17.75 11.84 8.27
N LEU A 174 -18.87 12.34 8.78
CA LEU A 174 -18.94 12.93 10.12
C LEU A 174 -18.67 11.91 11.22
N ALA A 175 -19.14 10.64 11.05
CA ALA A 175 -18.84 9.57 11.99
C ALA A 175 -17.34 9.25 12.02
N LEU A 176 -16.67 9.22 10.86
CA LEU A 176 -15.21 9.04 10.77
C LEU A 176 -14.46 10.21 11.42
N LEU A 177 -14.90 11.44 11.16
CA LEU A 177 -14.31 12.63 11.78
C LEU A 177 -14.46 12.60 13.31
N ALA A 178 -15.62 12.16 13.81
CA ALA A 178 -15.86 12.01 15.24
C ALA A 178 -15.02 10.88 15.87
N ALA A 179 -14.67 9.84 15.10
CA ALA A 179 -13.79 8.76 15.56
C ALA A 179 -12.29 9.13 15.52
N MET A 180 -11.91 10.18 14.76
CA MET A 180 -10.50 10.55 14.55
C MET A 180 -9.74 10.84 15.85
N PRO A 181 -10.27 11.56 16.86
CA PRO A 181 -9.55 11.80 18.11
C PRO A 181 -9.21 10.49 18.84
N LEU A 182 -10.15 9.52 18.84
CA LEU A 182 -9.91 8.21 19.45
C LEU A 182 -8.86 7.40 18.67
N ALA A 183 -8.91 7.44 17.34
CA ALA A 183 -7.91 6.82 16.47
C ALA A 183 -6.52 7.45 16.68
N LEU A 184 -6.44 8.76 16.88
CA LEU A 184 -5.18 9.46 17.18
C LEU A 184 -4.62 9.04 18.54
N CYS A 185 -5.46 8.95 19.58
CA CYS A 185 -5.03 8.42 20.88
C CYS A 185 -4.51 6.99 20.76
N ALA A 186 -5.23 6.12 20.04
CA ALA A 186 -4.80 4.76 19.79
C ALA A 186 -3.48 4.71 19.02
N PHE A 187 -3.31 5.56 18.01
CA PHE A 187 -2.08 5.63 17.20
C PHE A 187 -0.87 6.07 18.02
N VAL A 188 -1.02 7.12 18.84
CA VAL A 188 0.09 7.69 19.63
C VAL A 188 0.47 6.81 20.81
N PHE A 189 -0.51 6.25 21.53
CA PHE A 189 -0.25 5.53 22.79
C PHE A 189 -0.24 4.01 22.68
N SER A 190 -0.62 3.41 21.52
CA SER A 190 -0.49 1.96 21.35
C SER A 190 0.98 1.55 21.40
N PRO A 191 1.36 0.62 22.28
CA PRO A 191 2.74 0.16 22.36
C PRO A 191 3.24 -0.42 21.04
N ARG A 192 4.41 0.00 20.58
CA ARG A 192 5.05 -0.51 19.37
C ARG A 192 5.99 -1.65 19.74
N LEU A 193 5.77 -2.80 19.13
CA LEU A 193 6.62 -3.97 19.30
C LEU A 193 7.79 -3.87 18.32
N ASP A 194 9.00 -4.13 18.80
CA ASP A 194 10.22 -4.12 17.98
C ASP A 194 10.25 -5.29 16.99
N THR A 195 9.47 -6.34 17.25
CA THR A 195 9.34 -7.50 16.37
C THR A 195 7.87 -7.84 16.14
N PRO A 196 7.46 -8.20 14.93
CA PRO A 196 6.09 -8.61 14.66
C PRO A 196 5.73 -9.87 15.45
N LEU A 197 4.52 -9.92 16.04
CA LEU A 197 4.04 -11.04 16.86
C LEU A 197 3.87 -12.34 16.06
N TRP A 198 3.71 -12.24 14.74
CA TRP A 198 3.61 -13.38 13.82
C TRP A 198 4.40 -13.11 12.56
N ARG A 199 5.30 -14.02 12.23
CA ARG A 199 5.89 -14.15 10.91
C ARG A 199 5.03 -15.13 10.11
N THR A 200 4.52 -14.70 8.99
CA THR A 200 3.91 -15.62 8.03
C THR A 200 5.02 -16.39 7.32
N PRO A 201 4.97 -17.73 7.29
CA PRO A 201 5.84 -18.50 6.40
C PRO A 201 5.53 -18.09 4.95
N GLY A 202 6.51 -17.59 4.21
CA GLY A 202 6.34 -17.12 2.83
C GLY A 202 6.61 -15.63 2.61
N ASP A 203 6.91 -14.84 3.67
CA ASP A 203 7.39 -13.46 3.51
C ASP A 203 8.80 -13.35 2.88
N ASP A 204 9.37 -14.49 2.46
CA ASP A 204 10.65 -14.56 1.72
C ASP A 204 10.54 -14.15 0.24
N ILE A 205 9.35 -13.82 -0.25
CA ILE A 205 9.20 -13.08 -1.51
C ILE A 205 9.56 -11.63 -1.17
N GLY A 206 10.88 -11.38 -1.12
CA GLY A 206 11.48 -10.13 -0.73
C GLY A 206 10.82 -8.96 -1.47
N ARG A 207 10.55 -7.90 -0.73
CA ARG A 207 10.25 -6.60 -1.33
C ARG A 207 11.32 -6.36 -2.37
N THR A 208 10.89 -6.13 -3.60
CA THR A 208 11.74 -6.04 -4.78
C THR A 208 12.86 -5.01 -4.58
N GLY A 209 14.06 -5.45 -4.67
CA GLY A 209 15.28 -4.65 -4.60
C GLY A 209 16.42 -5.43 -5.25
N VAL A 210 17.55 -4.77 -5.48
CA VAL A 210 18.74 -5.41 -6.04
C VAL A 210 19.21 -6.54 -5.12
N GLY A 211 19.30 -7.76 -5.67
CA GLY A 211 19.67 -8.98 -4.95
C GLY A 211 21.17 -9.20 -4.83
N ASP A 212 21.55 -10.27 -4.13
CA ASP A 212 22.92 -10.79 -3.97
C ASP A 212 23.31 -11.81 -5.05
N SER A 213 22.45 -11.98 -6.04
CA SER A 213 22.65 -12.80 -7.22
C SER A 213 22.02 -12.14 -8.44
N MET A 214 22.55 -12.43 -9.62
CA MET A 214 22.09 -11.93 -10.89
C MET A 214 22.15 -13.03 -11.95
N ALA A 215 21.00 -13.38 -12.49
CA ALA A 215 20.88 -14.22 -13.69
C ALA A 215 20.22 -13.40 -14.81
N PRO A 216 20.44 -13.68 -16.09
CA PRO A 216 19.77 -13.00 -17.17
C PRO A 216 18.24 -12.99 -16.99
N GLY A 217 17.64 -11.81 -16.88
CA GLY A 217 16.19 -11.64 -16.63
C GLY A 217 15.79 -11.38 -15.19
N SER A 218 16.71 -11.49 -14.22
CA SER A 218 16.38 -11.42 -12.78
C SER A 218 15.85 -10.05 -12.31
N ILE A 219 16.30 -8.94 -12.88
CA ILE A 219 15.83 -7.59 -12.53
C ILE A 219 14.77 -7.04 -13.49
N GLN A 220 14.24 -7.84 -14.40
CA GLN A 220 13.26 -7.38 -15.39
C GLN A 220 12.02 -6.74 -14.72
N GLN A 221 11.53 -7.34 -13.64
CA GLN A 221 10.39 -6.80 -12.89
C GLN A 221 10.71 -5.48 -12.20
N LEU A 222 11.96 -5.28 -11.73
CA LEU A 222 12.38 -4.00 -11.16
C LEU A 222 12.36 -2.89 -12.21
N LEU A 223 12.80 -3.17 -13.43
CA LEU A 223 12.90 -2.17 -14.50
C LEU A 223 11.54 -1.60 -14.94
N ILE A 224 10.43 -2.23 -14.57
CA ILE A 224 9.08 -1.75 -14.83
C ILE A 224 8.39 -1.13 -13.59
N ASP A 225 9.03 -1.20 -12.42
CA ASP A 225 8.51 -0.67 -11.15
C ASP A 225 9.02 0.77 -10.93
N ASP A 226 8.12 1.74 -10.94
CA ASP A 226 8.43 3.16 -10.71
C ASP A 226 8.38 3.57 -9.23
N SER A 227 8.19 2.61 -8.31
CA SER A 227 8.22 2.91 -6.89
C SER A 227 9.62 3.41 -6.46
N PRO A 228 9.71 4.32 -5.48
CA PRO A 228 10.98 4.76 -4.94
C PRO A 228 11.73 3.59 -4.30
N ALA A 229 13.01 3.43 -4.66
CA ALA A 229 13.94 2.57 -3.96
C ALA A 229 14.56 3.32 -2.76
N PHE A 230 14.99 4.56 -3.01
CA PHE A 230 15.48 5.46 -1.97
C PHE A 230 15.45 6.92 -2.44
N ARG A 231 15.60 7.84 -1.49
CA ARG A 231 15.73 9.29 -1.75
C ARG A 231 17.06 9.80 -1.23
N VAL A 232 17.61 10.80 -1.89
CA VAL A 232 18.92 11.36 -1.53
C VAL A 232 18.85 12.88 -1.44
N GLY A 233 19.17 13.40 -0.28
CA GLY A 233 19.43 14.83 -0.08
C GLY A 233 20.94 15.08 -0.12
N PHE A 234 21.41 15.95 -1.02
CA PHE A 234 22.81 16.33 -1.11
C PHE A 234 23.08 17.58 -0.27
N ASP A 235 24.26 17.64 0.39
CA ASP A 235 24.68 18.84 1.12
C ASP A 235 25.10 19.99 0.17
N ALA A 236 25.37 19.68 -1.10
CA ALA A 236 25.72 20.60 -2.18
C ALA A 236 24.99 20.21 -3.47
N ALA A 237 25.27 20.88 -4.57
CA ALA A 237 24.68 20.53 -5.86
C ALA A 237 24.95 19.05 -6.22
N PRO A 238 23.92 18.30 -6.66
CA PRO A 238 24.09 16.90 -7.04
C PRO A 238 25.02 16.75 -8.23
N PRO A 239 25.81 15.67 -8.29
CA PRO A 239 26.63 15.36 -9.48
C PRO A 239 25.75 15.17 -10.73
N PRO A 240 26.31 15.32 -11.93
CA PRO A 240 25.60 15.01 -13.17
C PRO A 240 25.04 13.60 -13.17
N ARG A 241 23.86 13.39 -13.80
CA ARG A 241 23.16 12.11 -13.82
C ARG A 241 24.03 10.94 -14.28
N ALA A 242 24.92 11.16 -15.26
CA ALA A 242 25.85 10.16 -15.77
C ALA A 242 26.90 9.67 -14.75
N GLN A 243 27.05 10.37 -13.62
CA GLN A 243 27.94 9.98 -12.52
C GLN A 243 27.21 9.38 -11.32
N LEU A 244 25.87 9.33 -11.34
CA LEU A 244 25.05 8.83 -10.25
C LEU A 244 24.94 7.30 -10.28
N TYR A 245 26.06 6.60 -10.07
CA TYR A 245 26.10 5.15 -9.90
C TYR A 245 26.01 4.81 -8.41
N TRP A 246 24.88 4.25 -8.01
CA TRP A 246 24.60 3.85 -6.63
C TRP A 246 25.01 2.40 -6.44
N ARG A 247 26.22 2.20 -5.91
CA ARG A 247 26.81 0.88 -5.67
C ARG A 247 26.00 0.08 -4.67
N GLY A 248 25.65 -1.12 -5.03
CA GLY A 248 25.09 -2.18 -4.19
C GLY A 248 26.04 -3.39 -4.12
N PRO A 249 25.52 -4.63 -4.14
CA PRO A 249 26.32 -5.85 -4.12
C PRO A 249 27.28 -5.98 -5.30
N VAL A 250 28.47 -6.52 -5.01
CA VAL A 250 29.47 -6.92 -6.00
C VAL A 250 29.42 -8.45 -6.15
N LEU A 251 29.24 -8.91 -7.37
CA LEU A 251 29.08 -10.33 -7.71
C LEU A 251 30.37 -10.83 -8.38
N THR A 252 31.01 -11.80 -7.73
CA THR A 252 32.30 -12.31 -8.17
C THR A 252 32.22 -13.77 -8.63
N ASP A 253 31.36 -14.58 -8.04
CA ASP A 253 31.24 -16.01 -8.36
C ASP A 253 30.27 -16.22 -9.51
N TYR A 254 30.68 -16.99 -10.50
CA TYR A 254 29.86 -17.36 -11.65
C TYR A 254 29.75 -18.88 -11.75
N ASP A 255 28.53 -19.41 -11.79
CA ASP A 255 28.28 -20.84 -11.85
C ASP A 255 27.97 -21.39 -13.27
N GLY A 256 28.06 -20.54 -14.29
CA GLY A 256 27.72 -20.81 -15.68
C GLY A 256 26.42 -20.16 -16.14
N THR A 257 25.55 -19.75 -15.21
CA THR A 257 24.28 -19.07 -15.52
C THR A 257 24.02 -17.89 -14.63
N THR A 258 24.48 -17.94 -13.37
CA THR A 258 24.17 -16.96 -12.33
C THR A 258 25.44 -16.39 -11.72
N TRP A 259 25.50 -15.08 -11.65
CA TRP A 259 26.49 -14.35 -10.88
C TRP A 259 26.04 -14.25 -9.43
N LYS A 260 26.94 -14.57 -8.48
CA LYS A 260 26.67 -14.58 -7.04
C LYS A 260 27.69 -13.77 -6.29
N ARG A 261 27.27 -13.22 -5.17
CA ARG A 261 28.17 -12.55 -4.25
C ARG A 261 29.07 -13.57 -3.54
N ARG A 262 30.38 -13.32 -3.52
CA ARG A 262 31.31 -13.97 -2.60
C ARG A 262 31.47 -13.10 -1.36
N ASP A 263 31.57 -13.70 -0.18
CA ASP A 263 31.90 -12.93 1.02
C ASP A 263 33.33 -12.37 0.90
N ALA A 264 33.41 -11.06 0.69
CA ALA A 264 34.68 -10.37 0.49
C ALA A 264 35.46 -10.12 1.81
N GLY A 265 34.88 -10.52 2.95
CA GLY A 265 35.41 -10.15 4.26
C GLY A 265 35.28 -8.64 4.53
N VAL A 266 35.45 -8.29 5.79
CA VAL A 266 35.52 -6.89 6.22
C VAL A 266 36.97 -6.44 6.17
N ALA A 267 37.30 -5.56 5.25
CA ALA A 267 38.63 -4.97 5.19
C ALA A 267 38.58 -3.45 5.40
N ARG A 268 39.73 -2.90 5.60
CA ARG A 268 39.99 -1.46 5.65
C ARG A 268 40.71 -1.01 4.37
N PRO A 269 40.09 -1.09 3.18
CA PRO A 269 40.72 -0.50 2.04
C PRO A 269 40.68 0.99 2.27
N ASN A 270 41.81 1.62 2.14
CA ASN A 270 41.90 3.08 2.11
C ASN A 270 41.93 3.47 0.64
N PRO A 271 40.81 3.89 0.03
CA PRO A 271 40.81 4.35 -1.35
C PRO A 271 41.68 5.60 -1.41
N ASP A 272 42.56 5.65 -2.38
CA ASP A 272 43.30 6.88 -2.68
C ASP A 272 42.32 7.90 -3.32
N PRO A 273 41.99 9.00 -2.64
CA PRO A 273 41.03 9.97 -3.14
C PRO A 273 41.50 10.72 -4.38
N GLY A 274 42.77 10.53 -4.84
CA GLY A 274 43.26 11.15 -6.06
C GLY A 274 43.15 12.68 -6.11
N GLY A 275 42.96 13.35 -4.98
CA GLY A 275 42.74 14.79 -4.90
C GLY A 275 41.32 15.26 -5.26
N ALA A 276 40.36 14.35 -5.50
CA ALA A 276 38.98 14.71 -5.86
C ALA A 276 38.16 15.12 -4.63
N GLY A 277 37.20 16.03 -4.85
CA GLY A 277 36.26 16.48 -3.81
C GLY A 277 35.38 15.37 -3.30
N THR A 278 35.03 15.44 -2.02
CA THR A 278 34.10 14.50 -1.36
C THR A 278 32.65 14.97 -1.53
N THR A 279 31.78 14.09 -2.00
CA THR A 279 30.35 14.34 -2.09
C THR A 279 29.68 13.78 -0.83
N ARG A 280 28.97 14.64 -0.07
CA ARG A 280 28.22 14.27 1.15
C ARG A 280 26.73 14.29 0.87
N TYR A 281 26.02 13.31 1.42
CA TYR A 281 24.59 13.17 1.20
C TYR A 281 23.93 12.32 2.29
N GLU A 282 22.61 12.48 2.41
CA GLU A 282 21.75 11.69 3.27
C GLU A 282 20.85 10.81 2.42
N VAL A 283 20.85 9.51 2.67
CA VAL A 283 19.99 8.53 1.99
C VAL A 283 18.84 8.16 2.91
N THR A 284 17.63 8.16 2.34
CA THR A 284 16.42 7.57 2.95
C THR A 284 16.05 6.34 2.12
N LEU A 285 16.44 5.16 2.61
CA LEU A 285 16.26 3.87 1.94
C LEU A 285 14.93 3.24 2.32
N GLU A 286 14.14 2.86 1.31
CA GLU A 286 12.90 2.10 1.51
C GLU A 286 13.22 0.67 1.98
N PRO A 287 12.30 -0.01 2.71
CA PRO A 287 12.52 -1.38 3.16
C PRO A 287 12.76 -2.34 1.99
N THR A 288 13.86 -3.09 2.05
CA THR A 288 14.27 -4.05 1.00
C THR A 288 14.30 -5.49 1.49
N ASP A 289 14.21 -5.70 2.83
CA ASP A 289 14.47 -6.98 3.51
C ASP A 289 15.83 -7.60 3.16
N LYS A 290 16.75 -6.78 2.63
CA LYS A 290 18.14 -7.13 2.33
C LYS A 290 19.09 -6.30 3.21
N PRO A 291 20.30 -6.77 3.46
CA PRO A 291 21.26 -6.06 4.31
C PRO A 291 22.00 -4.92 3.57
N TRP A 292 21.77 -4.73 2.28
CA TRP A 292 22.53 -3.82 1.42
C TRP A 292 22.15 -2.37 1.67
N LEU A 293 23.19 -1.50 1.77
CA LEU A 293 23.07 -0.06 1.70
C LEU A 293 23.68 0.43 0.39
N PHE A 294 23.06 1.44 -0.19
CA PHE A 294 23.52 2.00 -1.45
C PHE A 294 24.35 3.26 -1.21
N ALA A 295 25.50 3.35 -1.84
CA ALA A 295 26.37 4.51 -1.78
C ALA A 295 26.74 4.98 -3.19
N LEU A 296 26.93 6.28 -3.34
CA LEU A 296 27.34 6.85 -4.62
C LEU A 296 28.79 6.42 -4.92
N ASP A 297 28.95 5.66 -5.99
CA ASP A 297 30.22 5.15 -6.53
C ASP A 297 31.13 4.49 -5.46
N LEU A 298 32.04 5.25 -4.83
CA LEU A 298 32.96 4.74 -3.82
C LEU A 298 32.75 5.37 -2.44
N PRO A 299 32.17 4.64 -1.47
CA PRO A 299 31.96 5.16 -0.12
C PRO A 299 33.27 5.29 0.66
N LEU A 300 33.48 6.47 1.26
CA LEU A 300 34.58 6.69 2.19
C LEU A 300 34.27 6.17 3.59
N ASP A 301 33.05 6.40 4.04
CA ASP A 301 32.59 6.07 5.38
C ASP A 301 31.47 5.03 5.33
N ALA A 302 31.36 4.24 6.39
CA ALA A 302 30.21 3.38 6.63
C ALA A 302 29.37 3.97 7.77
N PRO A 303 28.03 3.95 7.67
CA PRO A 303 27.17 4.29 8.80
C PRO A 303 27.49 3.47 10.04
N ALA A 304 27.17 3.97 11.24
CA ALA A 304 27.60 3.38 12.53
C ALA A 304 27.22 1.90 12.73
N ASP A 305 26.11 1.46 12.14
CA ASP A 305 25.60 0.08 12.21
C ASP A 305 25.86 -0.74 10.93
N ALA A 306 26.67 -0.22 10.01
CA ALA A 306 27.03 -0.87 8.75
C ALA A 306 28.52 -1.22 8.68
N LEU A 307 28.82 -2.21 7.87
CA LEU A 307 30.15 -2.68 7.54
C LEU A 307 30.45 -2.33 6.07
N ARG A 308 31.68 -1.98 5.79
CA ARG A 308 32.19 -1.82 4.44
C ARG A 308 33.02 -3.06 4.08
N GLY A 309 32.65 -3.74 3.01
CA GLY A 309 33.39 -4.85 2.44
C GLY A 309 34.66 -4.41 1.72
N ASN A 310 35.57 -5.35 1.44
CA ASN A 310 36.76 -5.15 0.59
C ASN A 310 36.40 -4.71 -0.84
N ASP A 311 35.22 -5.05 -1.28
CA ASP A 311 34.63 -4.70 -2.57
C ASP A 311 33.90 -3.34 -2.56
N MET A 312 34.01 -2.59 -1.46
CA MET A 312 33.32 -1.33 -1.22
C MET A 312 31.79 -1.44 -1.11
N THR A 313 31.23 -2.62 -1.00
CA THR A 313 29.82 -2.82 -0.67
C THR A 313 29.57 -2.38 0.78
N LEU A 314 28.53 -1.60 1.00
CA LEU A 314 28.02 -1.30 2.34
C LEU A 314 26.91 -2.28 2.71
N MET A 315 27.00 -2.85 3.89
CA MET A 315 25.94 -3.75 4.38
C MET A 315 25.75 -3.63 5.89
N ARG A 316 24.53 -3.83 6.34
CA ARG A 316 24.15 -3.93 7.75
C ARG A 316 24.26 -5.39 8.24
N ARG A 317 24.34 -5.55 9.54
CA ARG A 317 24.24 -6.88 10.18
C ARG A 317 22.82 -7.43 10.15
N ARG A 318 21.81 -6.56 10.05
CA ARG A 318 20.38 -6.92 9.98
C ARG A 318 19.79 -6.42 8.67
N PRO A 319 18.85 -7.15 8.08
CA PRO A 319 18.11 -6.67 6.91
C PRO A 319 17.43 -5.31 7.15
N VAL A 320 17.27 -4.54 6.10
CA VAL A 320 16.54 -3.25 6.12
C VAL A 320 15.04 -3.56 5.97
N SER A 321 14.38 -3.84 7.09
CA SER A 321 12.95 -4.16 7.15
C SER A 321 12.05 -2.93 7.35
N GLU A 322 12.67 -1.78 7.70
CA GLU A 322 12.01 -0.50 7.91
C GLU A 322 12.72 0.59 7.13
N LEU A 323 12.05 1.74 6.91
CA LEU A 323 12.70 2.87 6.28
C LEU A 323 13.93 3.30 7.08
N LEU A 324 15.05 3.32 6.39
CA LEU A 324 16.34 3.61 7.01
C LEU A 324 16.90 4.93 6.49
N ARG A 325 17.27 5.81 7.41
CA ARG A 325 18.00 7.04 7.08
C ARG A 325 19.44 6.94 7.55
N TYR A 326 20.37 7.22 6.64
CA TYR A 326 21.79 7.25 6.94
C TYR A 326 22.51 8.32 6.13
N ARG A 327 23.63 8.80 6.67
CA ARG A 327 24.55 9.70 5.99
C ARG A 327 25.73 8.93 5.44
N ALA A 328 26.18 9.33 4.26
CA ALA A 328 27.34 8.77 3.61
C ALA A 328 28.15 9.88 2.92
N SER A 329 29.43 9.62 2.74
CA SER A 329 30.33 10.42 1.93
C SER A 329 31.02 9.54 0.88
N SER A 330 31.15 10.05 -0.32
CA SER A 330 31.72 9.30 -1.44
C SER A 330 32.65 10.13 -2.29
N ILE A 331 33.55 9.46 -3.02
CA ILE A 331 34.38 10.04 -4.06
C ILE A 331 34.01 9.42 -5.41
N LEU A 332 34.03 10.26 -6.46
CA LEU A 332 33.64 9.86 -7.82
C LEU A 332 34.88 9.57 -8.70
N HIS A 333 36.04 10.14 -8.36
CA HIS A 333 37.31 9.92 -9.05
C HIS A 333 38.29 9.32 -8.07
N TYR A 334 38.68 8.08 -8.27
CA TYR A 334 39.48 7.31 -7.32
C TYR A 334 40.35 6.27 -8.02
N ARG A 335 41.35 5.76 -7.30
CA ARG A 335 42.06 4.53 -7.61
C ARG A 335 41.80 3.52 -6.53
N LEU A 336 41.23 2.37 -6.90
CA LEU A 336 40.88 1.33 -5.95
C LEU A 336 41.65 0.05 -6.26
N GLY A 337 42.36 -0.48 -5.25
CA GLY A 337 43.04 -1.76 -5.40
C GLY A 337 44.17 -1.73 -6.39
N ALA A 338 45.11 -0.79 -6.24
CA ALA A 338 46.29 -0.66 -7.13
C ALA A 338 47.08 -1.98 -7.26
N LYS A 339 46.98 -2.89 -6.30
CA LYS A 339 47.54 -4.23 -6.35
C LYS A 339 46.48 -5.26 -5.94
N LEU A 340 46.32 -6.34 -6.71
CA LEU A 340 45.53 -7.50 -6.33
C LEU A 340 46.46 -8.56 -5.75
N ASN A 341 46.04 -9.18 -4.66
CA ASN A 341 46.69 -10.42 -4.22
C ASN A 341 46.26 -11.60 -5.12
N ALA A 342 47.02 -12.69 -5.07
CA ALA A 342 46.76 -13.88 -5.93
C ALA A 342 45.31 -14.39 -5.78
N ALA A 343 44.81 -14.54 -4.57
CA ALA A 343 43.47 -15.04 -4.32
C ALA A 343 42.36 -14.13 -4.88
N GLN A 344 42.55 -12.80 -4.80
CA GLN A 344 41.61 -11.84 -5.39
C GLN A 344 41.65 -11.90 -6.93
N ARG A 345 42.85 -12.05 -7.51
CA ARG A 345 43.04 -12.16 -8.95
C ARG A 345 42.38 -13.46 -9.45
N ASP A 346 42.65 -14.58 -8.81
CA ASP A 346 42.12 -15.90 -9.20
C ASP A 346 40.57 -15.87 -9.10
N ALA A 347 40.02 -15.32 -8.03
CA ALA A 347 38.58 -15.17 -7.89
C ALA A 347 37.95 -14.30 -8.98
N ALA A 348 38.63 -13.23 -9.40
CA ALA A 348 38.16 -12.30 -10.43
C ALA A 348 38.41 -12.80 -11.88
N LEU A 349 39.12 -13.92 -12.05
CA LEU A 349 39.35 -14.60 -13.34
C LEU A 349 38.55 -15.90 -13.44
N ALA A 350 38.02 -16.42 -12.34
CA ALA A 350 37.38 -17.75 -12.32
C ALA A 350 36.16 -17.81 -13.24
N LEU A 351 36.15 -18.81 -14.14
CA LEU A 351 35.03 -19.19 -14.98
C LEU A 351 34.84 -20.71 -14.84
N PRO A 352 33.58 -21.21 -14.85
CA PRO A 352 33.31 -22.63 -14.84
C PRO A 352 33.65 -23.25 -16.20
N ASP A 353 34.18 -24.48 -16.19
CA ASP A 353 34.51 -25.21 -17.40
C ASP A 353 33.24 -25.67 -18.17
N GLY A 354 33.33 -25.67 -19.50
CA GLY A 354 32.29 -26.27 -20.36
C GLY A 354 31.05 -25.38 -20.55
N PHE A 355 31.14 -24.10 -20.28
CA PHE A 355 30.10 -23.07 -20.57
C PHE A 355 30.61 -22.07 -21.61
N ASP A 356 29.72 -21.61 -22.48
CA ASP A 356 29.91 -20.49 -23.42
C ASP A 356 31.21 -20.62 -24.29
N PRO A 357 31.48 -21.77 -24.95
CA PRO A 357 32.76 -22.05 -25.61
C PRO A 357 33.09 -21.08 -26.73
N ARG A 358 32.10 -20.57 -27.48
CA ARG A 358 32.31 -19.59 -28.56
C ARG A 358 32.78 -18.24 -28.01
N SER A 359 32.24 -17.83 -26.86
CA SER A 359 32.63 -16.60 -26.18
C SER A 359 34.04 -16.70 -25.63
N VAL A 360 34.43 -17.87 -25.12
CA VAL A 360 35.82 -18.15 -24.69
C VAL A 360 36.76 -18.03 -25.87
N GLU A 361 36.44 -18.67 -27.02
CA GLU A 361 37.26 -18.63 -28.24
C GLU A 361 37.42 -17.17 -28.75
N LEU A 362 36.33 -16.40 -28.79
CA LEU A 362 36.34 -14.99 -29.17
C LEU A 362 37.29 -14.18 -28.29
N ALA A 363 37.15 -14.30 -26.98
CA ALA A 363 37.97 -13.54 -26.03
C ALA A 363 39.43 -13.93 -26.06
N GLN A 364 39.75 -15.20 -26.22
CA GLN A 364 41.10 -15.71 -26.41
C GLN A 364 41.69 -15.26 -27.75
N GLY A 365 40.87 -15.16 -28.81
CA GLY A 365 41.23 -14.56 -30.07
C GLY A 365 41.69 -13.11 -29.88
N TRP A 366 40.90 -12.29 -29.22
CA TRP A 366 41.31 -10.92 -28.91
C TRP A 366 42.60 -10.82 -28.09
N ARG A 367 42.79 -11.74 -27.13
CA ARG A 367 44.03 -11.77 -26.34
C ARG A 367 45.27 -12.03 -27.23
N ARG A 368 45.16 -12.96 -28.19
CA ARG A 368 46.25 -13.26 -29.14
C ARG A 368 46.50 -12.11 -30.09
N ASP A 369 45.43 -11.51 -30.64
CA ASP A 369 45.53 -10.57 -31.75
C ASP A 369 45.84 -9.13 -31.29
N LEU A 370 45.27 -8.71 -30.18
CA LEU A 370 45.37 -7.35 -29.68
C LEU A 370 46.44 -7.18 -28.56
N GLY A 371 46.67 -8.21 -27.76
CA GLY A 371 47.69 -8.26 -26.70
C GLY A 371 47.58 -7.25 -25.55
N ASN A 372 46.78 -6.23 -25.70
CA ASN A 372 46.64 -5.10 -24.76
C ASN A 372 45.24 -5.05 -24.16
N ASP A 373 45.16 -4.91 -22.83
CA ASP A 373 43.89 -4.91 -22.11
C ASP A 373 42.93 -3.78 -22.54
N ASP A 374 43.42 -2.55 -22.69
CA ASP A 374 42.61 -1.43 -23.15
C ASP A 374 42.09 -1.63 -24.59
N ALA A 375 42.84 -2.34 -25.46
CA ALA A 375 42.38 -2.68 -26.81
C ALA A 375 41.28 -3.76 -26.80
N ILE A 376 41.41 -4.76 -25.94
CA ILE A 376 40.39 -5.82 -25.74
C ILE A 376 39.09 -5.22 -25.21
N VAL A 377 39.19 -4.32 -24.22
CA VAL A 377 38.01 -3.60 -23.69
C VAL A 377 37.30 -2.82 -24.79
N ARG A 378 38.04 -2.08 -25.61
CA ARG A 378 37.45 -1.33 -26.74
C ARG A 378 36.78 -2.29 -27.74
N ALA A 379 37.44 -3.38 -28.12
CA ALA A 379 36.86 -4.37 -29.06
C ALA A 379 35.52 -4.94 -28.54
N ALA A 380 35.44 -5.21 -27.25
CA ALA A 380 34.18 -5.68 -26.65
C ALA A 380 33.08 -4.59 -26.65
N LEU A 381 33.41 -3.35 -26.34
CA LEU A 381 32.47 -2.23 -26.37
C LEU A 381 31.99 -1.91 -27.79
N ASP A 382 32.92 -1.95 -28.79
CA ASP A 382 32.61 -1.76 -30.20
C ASP A 382 31.70 -2.88 -30.75
N LEU A 383 31.94 -4.13 -30.32
CA LEU A 383 31.03 -5.25 -30.65
C LEU A 383 29.63 -4.96 -30.20
N PHE A 384 29.42 -4.52 -28.95
CA PHE A 384 28.10 -4.20 -28.42
C PHE A 384 27.49 -3.00 -29.14
N HIS A 385 28.26 -1.94 -29.37
CA HIS A 385 27.77 -0.74 -30.04
C HIS A 385 27.21 -1.03 -31.44
N ASN A 386 27.91 -1.84 -32.21
CA ASN A 386 27.62 -2.02 -33.64
C ASN A 386 26.55 -3.08 -33.92
N ALA A 387 26.33 -4.05 -33.02
CA ALA A 387 25.58 -5.25 -33.36
C ALA A 387 24.44 -5.60 -32.39
N PHE A 388 24.23 -4.81 -31.31
CA PHE A 388 23.30 -5.19 -30.24
C PHE A 388 22.21 -4.13 -30.02
N PHE A 389 21.07 -4.60 -29.49
CA PHE A 389 19.90 -3.77 -29.25
C PHE A 389 19.46 -3.83 -27.79
N TYR A 390 19.19 -2.67 -27.19
CA TYR A 390 18.64 -2.58 -25.86
C TYR A 390 17.12 -2.84 -25.86
N THR A 391 16.64 -3.77 -25.03
CA THR A 391 15.23 -4.10 -24.86
C THR A 391 14.95 -4.62 -23.45
N LEU A 392 13.79 -4.27 -22.88
CA LEU A 392 13.33 -4.81 -21.59
C LEU A 392 12.62 -6.16 -21.72
N SER A 393 12.39 -6.66 -22.94
CA SER A 393 11.75 -7.93 -23.23
C SER A 393 12.62 -8.76 -24.17
N PRO A 394 13.82 -9.21 -23.71
CA PRO A 394 14.69 -10.06 -24.52
C PRO A 394 14.09 -11.46 -24.64
N PRO A 395 14.46 -12.22 -25.69
CA PRO A 395 14.20 -13.65 -25.76
C PRO A 395 14.87 -14.40 -24.59
N PRO A 396 14.29 -15.50 -24.12
CA PRO A 396 14.92 -16.34 -23.10
C PRO A 396 16.24 -16.93 -23.63
N LEU A 397 17.23 -17.06 -22.73
CA LEU A 397 18.52 -17.65 -23.02
C LEU A 397 18.58 -19.08 -22.51
N GLY A 398 19.37 -19.92 -23.16
CA GLY A 398 19.61 -21.32 -22.81
C GLY A 398 20.70 -21.49 -21.75
N ARG A 399 21.30 -22.68 -21.73
CA ARG A 399 22.39 -23.04 -20.82
C ARG A 399 23.65 -22.21 -21.05
N ASP A 400 24.04 -22.04 -22.31
CA ASP A 400 25.20 -21.26 -22.72
C ASP A 400 24.74 -19.82 -22.98
N SER A 401 24.38 -19.12 -21.89
CA SER A 401 23.63 -17.87 -21.93
C SER A 401 24.42 -16.72 -22.55
N VAL A 402 25.74 -16.69 -22.40
CA VAL A 402 26.59 -15.66 -23.02
C VAL A 402 26.74 -15.93 -24.51
N ASP A 403 26.92 -17.18 -24.94
CA ASP A 403 26.95 -17.53 -26.37
C ASP A 403 25.62 -17.22 -27.06
N ASP A 404 24.50 -17.57 -26.44
CA ASP A 404 23.16 -17.27 -26.96
C ASP A 404 22.96 -15.76 -27.10
N PHE A 405 23.40 -14.97 -26.10
CA PHE A 405 23.32 -13.52 -26.14
C PHE A 405 24.21 -12.92 -27.22
N LEU A 406 25.48 -13.34 -27.30
CA LEU A 406 26.44 -12.73 -28.22
C LEU A 406 26.22 -13.09 -29.69
N PHE A 407 25.82 -14.33 -29.96
CA PHE A 407 25.82 -14.84 -31.32
C PHE A 407 24.42 -15.10 -31.90
N SER A 408 23.41 -15.24 -31.04
CA SER A 408 22.06 -15.59 -31.49
C SER A 408 21.06 -14.43 -31.30
N THR A 409 20.85 -13.98 -30.07
CA THR A 409 19.78 -13.00 -29.77
C THR A 409 20.18 -11.56 -29.97
N ARG A 410 21.35 -11.15 -29.53
CA ARG A 410 21.90 -9.78 -29.56
C ARG A 410 20.95 -8.72 -28.98
N ARG A 411 20.04 -9.14 -28.13
CA ARG A 411 18.99 -8.30 -27.54
C ARG A 411 18.93 -8.53 -26.05
N GLY A 412 19.02 -7.45 -25.27
CA GLY A 412 19.03 -7.55 -23.83
C GLY A 412 18.97 -6.20 -23.12
N PHE A 413 19.11 -6.21 -21.82
CA PHE A 413 19.24 -5.05 -20.95
C PHE A 413 20.50 -5.16 -20.09
N CYS A 414 20.71 -4.25 -19.13
CA CYS A 414 21.99 -4.08 -18.43
C CYS A 414 22.62 -5.39 -17.89
N GLU A 415 21.82 -6.34 -17.36
CA GLU A 415 22.33 -7.62 -16.86
C GLU A 415 23.03 -8.43 -17.97
N HIS A 416 22.43 -8.50 -19.15
CA HIS A 416 22.98 -9.25 -20.28
C HIS A 416 24.31 -8.66 -20.72
N TYR A 417 24.39 -7.35 -20.85
CA TYR A 417 25.60 -6.64 -21.25
C TYR A 417 26.70 -6.74 -20.20
N ALA A 418 26.36 -6.51 -18.91
CA ALA A 418 27.34 -6.60 -17.83
C ALA A 418 27.87 -8.02 -17.66
N ALA A 419 26.98 -9.04 -17.67
CA ALA A 419 27.37 -10.45 -17.56
C ALA A 419 28.29 -10.88 -18.72
N ALA A 420 27.88 -10.62 -19.97
CA ALA A 420 28.65 -11.01 -21.14
C ALA A 420 30.00 -10.27 -21.20
N PHE A 421 30.03 -8.98 -20.87
CA PHE A 421 31.26 -8.23 -20.83
C PHE A 421 32.24 -8.77 -19.79
N VAL A 422 31.79 -9.02 -18.54
CA VAL A 422 32.64 -9.59 -17.49
C VAL A 422 33.13 -10.98 -17.87
N PHE A 423 32.27 -11.83 -18.47
CA PHE A 423 32.67 -13.14 -18.98
C PHE A 423 33.80 -13.02 -20.02
N LEU A 424 33.63 -12.16 -21.04
CA LEU A 424 34.64 -11.94 -22.09
C LEU A 424 35.97 -11.43 -21.51
N MET A 425 35.93 -10.49 -20.55
CA MET A 425 37.14 -9.97 -19.89
C MET A 425 37.85 -11.10 -19.13
N ARG A 426 37.14 -11.92 -18.36
CA ARG A 426 37.73 -13.06 -17.64
C ARG A 426 38.33 -14.09 -18.59
N ALA A 427 37.62 -14.46 -19.66
CA ALA A 427 38.10 -15.40 -20.67
C ALA A 427 39.32 -14.85 -21.41
N ALA A 428 39.45 -13.55 -21.55
CA ALA A 428 40.65 -12.87 -22.06
C ALA A 428 41.78 -12.71 -21.02
N GLY A 429 41.61 -13.15 -19.78
CA GLY A 429 42.61 -13.04 -18.70
C GLY A 429 42.65 -11.68 -18.01
N ILE A 430 41.62 -10.84 -18.14
CA ILE A 430 41.45 -9.56 -17.46
C ILE A 430 40.56 -9.78 -16.23
N PRO A 431 41.03 -9.53 -14.99
CA PRO A 431 40.20 -9.70 -13.80
C PRO A 431 38.98 -8.78 -13.87
N ALA A 432 37.79 -9.34 -13.69
CA ALA A 432 36.54 -8.61 -13.83
C ALA A 432 35.47 -9.09 -12.85
N ARG A 433 34.50 -8.22 -12.53
CA ARG A 433 33.37 -8.51 -11.63
C ARG A 433 32.14 -7.71 -12.03
N VAL A 434 30.97 -8.20 -11.70
CA VAL A 434 29.70 -7.51 -11.91
C VAL A 434 29.37 -6.70 -10.66
N VAL A 435 28.90 -5.48 -10.84
CA VAL A 435 28.35 -4.66 -9.76
C VAL A 435 26.89 -4.39 -10.05
N THR A 436 26.05 -4.63 -9.06
CA THR A 436 24.62 -4.34 -9.14
C THR A 436 24.27 -3.17 -8.22
N GLY A 437 23.24 -2.42 -8.60
CA GLY A 437 22.86 -1.22 -7.88
C GLY A 437 21.82 -0.42 -8.65
N TYR A 438 21.95 0.91 -8.65
CA TYR A 438 21.07 1.81 -9.39
C TYR A 438 21.87 2.84 -10.16
N LEU A 439 21.28 3.38 -11.25
CA LEU A 439 21.91 4.41 -12.07
C LEU A 439 20.97 5.59 -12.27
N GLY A 440 21.46 6.79 -11.95
CA GLY A 440 20.73 8.03 -12.13
C GLY A 440 19.82 8.35 -10.96
N GLY A 441 18.61 8.73 -11.26
CA GLY A 441 17.59 9.22 -10.37
C GLY A 441 16.89 10.44 -10.97
N TYR A 442 15.80 10.85 -10.36
CA TYR A 442 14.98 11.98 -10.75
C TYR A 442 15.01 13.06 -9.65
N PHE A 443 15.39 14.29 -10.00
CA PHE A 443 15.45 15.39 -9.05
C PHE A 443 14.05 15.98 -8.83
N ASN A 444 13.56 15.94 -7.59
CA ASN A 444 12.33 16.59 -7.17
C ASN A 444 12.66 18.02 -6.69
N ALA A 445 12.45 19.00 -7.58
CA ALA A 445 12.75 20.40 -7.30
C ALA A 445 11.88 21.01 -6.17
N VAL A 446 10.70 20.42 -5.88
CA VAL A 446 9.81 20.91 -4.81
C VAL A 446 10.32 20.51 -3.44
N GLY A 447 10.89 19.31 -3.33
CA GLY A 447 11.41 18.76 -2.08
C GLY A 447 12.91 18.89 -1.89
N ASP A 448 13.63 19.38 -2.91
CA ASP A 448 15.10 19.51 -2.95
C ASP A 448 15.83 18.20 -2.66
N TYR A 449 15.42 17.10 -3.32
CA TYR A 449 16.05 15.79 -3.20
C TYR A 449 15.95 14.98 -4.48
N LEU A 450 16.88 14.03 -4.64
CA LEU A 450 16.88 13.06 -5.73
C LEU A 450 16.04 11.83 -5.33
N ILE A 451 15.18 11.35 -6.23
CA ILE A 451 14.44 10.08 -6.10
C ILE A 451 15.10 9.07 -7.01
N VAL A 452 15.59 7.98 -6.44
CA VAL A 452 16.04 6.80 -7.17
C VAL A 452 14.93 5.75 -7.08
N ARG A 453 14.48 5.24 -8.23
CA ARG A 453 13.37 4.30 -8.35
C ARG A 453 13.85 2.88 -8.52
N GLN A 454 12.97 1.91 -8.29
CA GLN A 454 13.27 0.51 -8.64
C GLN A 454 13.60 0.37 -10.13
N SER A 455 12.91 1.11 -11.01
CA SER A 455 13.18 1.14 -12.46
C SER A 455 14.55 1.73 -12.83
N ASP A 456 15.24 2.40 -11.91
CA ASP A 456 16.64 2.84 -12.09
C ASP A 456 17.66 1.73 -11.74
N ALA A 457 17.21 0.51 -11.38
CA ALA A 457 18.07 -0.64 -11.13
C ALA A 457 19.01 -0.89 -12.32
N HIS A 458 20.26 -1.17 -12.03
CA HIS A 458 21.31 -1.25 -13.04
C HIS A 458 22.40 -2.23 -12.65
N ALA A 459 23.01 -2.85 -13.66
CA ALA A 459 24.20 -3.67 -13.53
C ALA A 459 25.29 -3.15 -14.46
N TRP A 460 26.52 -3.11 -13.95
CA TRP A 460 27.69 -2.71 -14.70
C TRP A 460 28.88 -3.59 -14.38
N ALA A 461 29.96 -3.46 -15.14
CA ALA A 461 31.21 -4.17 -14.94
C ALA A 461 32.24 -3.31 -14.19
N GLU A 462 33.09 -3.96 -13.42
CA GLU A 462 34.39 -3.44 -13.00
C GLU A 462 35.49 -4.38 -13.46
N ILE A 463 36.50 -3.84 -14.07
CA ILE A 463 37.71 -4.55 -14.51
C ILE A 463 38.94 -4.03 -13.77
N TRP A 464 39.90 -4.89 -13.51
CA TRP A 464 41.16 -4.48 -12.93
C TRP A 464 42.20 -4.32 -14.01
N LEU A 465 42.73 -3.12 -14.10
CA LEU A 465 43.80 -2.77 -15.04
C LEU A 465 45.09 -2.39 -14.28
N ASP A 466 46.23 -2.86 -14.78
CA ASP A 466 47.48 -2.56 -14.13
C ASP A 466 47.74 -1.04 -14.10
N GLY A 467 48.25 -0.55 -12.98
CA GLY A 467 48.48 0.88 -12.73
C GLY A 467 47.22 1.74 -12.52
N LYS A 468 46.04 1.26 -12.92
CA LYS A 468 44.75 1.97 -12.74
C LYS A 468 43.93 1.40 -11.58
N GLY A 469 44.08 0.09 -11.27
CA GLY A 469 43.24 -0.65 -10.30
C GLY A 469 41.84 -0.97 -10.85
N TRP A 470 40.84 -1.13 -9.97
CA TRP A 470 39.46 -1.38 -10.37
C TRP A 470 38.86 -0.18 -11.07
N THR A 471 38.47 -0.37 -12.32
CA THR A 471 37.93 0.65 -13.21
C THR A 471 36.50 0.25 -13.61
N ARG A 472 35.53 1.15 -13.40
CA ARG A 472 34.13 0.94 -13.82
C ARG A 472 34.02 1.04 -15.34
N ILE A 473 33.37 0.05 -15.93
CA ILE A 473 32.96 0.00 -17.34
C ILE A 473 31.47 -0.31 -17.39
N ASP A 474 30.74 0.55 -18.08
CA ASP A 474 29.30 0.29 -18.31
C ASP A 474 29.09 -0.04 -19.79
N PRO A 475 28.99 -1.33 -20.16
CA PRO A 475 28.80 -1.72 -21.54
C PRO A 475 27.43 -1.32 -22.09
N THR A 476 26.44 -1.08 -21.22
CA THR A 476 25.12 -0.59 -21.64
C THR A 476 25.18 0.82 -22.21
N ALA A 477 26.14 1.62 -21.75
CA ALA A 477 26.37 2.98 -22.25
C ALA A 477 26.75 2.99 -23.75
N SER A 478 27.47 1.99 -24.21
CA SER A 478 27.85 1.85 -25.61
C SER A 478 26.67 1.51 -26.53
N VAL A 479 25.67 0.78 -26.03
CA VAL A 479 24.51 0.35 -26.81
C VAL A 479 23.37 1.38 -26.76
N SER A 480 23.11 1.94 -25.59
CA SER A 480 22.02 2.87 -25.37
C SER A 480 22.46 4.02 -24.46
N PRO A 481 23.13 5.05 -24.97
CA PRO A 481 23.47 6.25 -24.20
C PRO A 481 22.27 6.90 -23.54
N GLN A 482 21.11 6.82 -24.20
CA GLN A 482 19.83 7.34 -23.67
C GLN A 482 19.40 6.67 -22.36
N ARG A 483 19.82 5.42 -22.12
CA ARG A 483 19.59 4.72 -20.85
C ARG A 483 20.21 5.47 -19.67
N ILE A 484 21.38 6.02 -19.86
CA ILE A 484 22.11 6.79 -18.85
C ILE A 484 21.47 8.15 -18.65
N GLU A 485 21.09 8.81 -19.75
CA GLU A 485 20.56 10.17 -19.70
C GLU A 485 19.08 10.22 -19.28
N LEU A 486 18.25 9.28 -19.75
CA LEU A 486 16.79 9.35 -19.64
C LEU A 486 16.18 8.23 -18.75
N GLY A 487 16.94 7.16 -18.46
CA GLY A 487 16.47 5.99 -17.70
C GLY A 487 15.99 4.83 -18.57
N ALA A 488 15.77 3.65 -17.97
CA ALA A 488 15.49 2.40 -18.67
C ALA A 488 14.20 2.44 -19.53
N ARG A 489 13.13 2.99 -18.99
CA ARG A 489 11.84 3.09 -19.71
C ARG A 489 11.90 4.03 -20.90
N ALA A 490 12.53 5.19 -20.74
CA ALA A 490 12.64 6.15 -21.82
C ALA A 490 13.53 5.61 -22.96
N ALA A 491 14.57 4.86 -22.63
CA ALA A 491 15.43 4.21 -23.61
C ALA A 491 14.70 3.08 -24.38
N ALA A 492 13.80 2.35 -23.73
CA ALA A 492 13.05 1.26 -24.35
C ALA A 492 11.81 1.73 -25.14
N ALA A 493 11.22 2.88 -24.77
CA ALA A 493 9.96 3.37 -25.34
C ALA A 493 10.11 4.17 -26.66
N GLY A 494 11.32 4.56 -27.05
CA GLY A 494 11.54 5.42 -28.23
C GLY A 494 10.84 6.79 -28.11
N ALA A 495 10.78 7.56 -29.22
CA ALA A 495 10.31 8.95 -29.23
C ALA A 495 8.79 9.16 -29.00
N GLY A 496 7.99 8.07 -28.87
CA GLY A 496 6.52 8.12 -28.85
C GLY A 496 5.84 8.37 -27.50
N ALA A 497 6.57 8.28 -26.38
CA ALA A 497 5.96 8.18 -25.04
C ALA A 497 6.05 9.48 -24.21
N ARG A 498 5.83 10.65 -24.81
CA ARG A 498 6.08 11.96 -24.15
C ARG A 498 4.88 12.55 -23.39
N TRP A 499 3.65 12.02 -23.51
CA TRP A 499 2.46 12.64 -22.91
C TRP A 499 2.47 12.69 -21.37
N TYR A 500 3.15 11.74 -20.69
CA TYR A 500 3.29 11.72 -19.22
C TYR A 500 4.45 12.56 -18.69
N GLN A 501 5.20 13.22 -19.55
CA GLN A 501 6.30 14.13 -19.20
C GLN A 501 5.90 15.61 -19.28
N THR A 502 4.62 15.90 -19.44
CA THR A 502 4.13 17.29 -19.43
C THR A 502 4.35 17.91 -18.04
N ASP A 503 4.80 19.16 -18.00
CA ASP A 503 5.24 19.86 -16.79
C ASP A 503 4.20 19.84 -15.66
N TRP A 504 2.92 19.91 -15.98
CA TRP A 504 1.87 19.88 -14.98
C TRP A 504 1.71 18.48 -14.33
N ILE A 505 1.84 17.37 -15.08
CA ILE A 505 1.80 16.00 -14.54
C ILE A 505 3.01 15.76 -13.64
N VAL A 506 4.18 16.24 -14.08
CA VAL A 506 5.41 16.19 -13.29
C VAL A 506 5.26 17.01 -12.00
N GLY A 507 4.67 18.19 -12.07
CA GLY A 507 4.39 19.04 -10.91
C GLY A 507 3.45 18.36 -9.91
N VAL A 508 2.34 17.78 -10.37
CA VAL A 508 1.40 17.03 -9.51
C VAL A 508 2.07 15.82 -8.87
N ARG A 509 2.85 15.07 -9.63
CA ARG A 509 3.59 13.90 -9.11
C ARG A 509 4.61 14.30 -8.04
N ASN A 510 5.32 15.41 -8.22
CA ASN A 510 6.29 15.90 -7.24
C ASN A 510 5.62 16.35 -5.94
N GLN A 511 4.48 17.03 -6.03
CA GLN A 511 3.68 17.39 -4.86
C GLN A 511 3.16 16.15 -4.13
N PHE A 512 2.67 15.17 -4.88
CA PHE A 512 2.20 13.92 -4.31
C PHE A 512 3.32 13.14 -3.60
N ASP A 513 4.51 13.07 -4.20
CA ASP A 513 5.67 12.41 -3.57
C ASP A 513 6.10 13.13 -2.28
N LEU A 514 6.06 14.47 -2.26
CA LEU A 514 6.36 15.25 -1.06
C LEU A 514 5.36 14.93 0.08
N ILE A 515 4.06 14.89 -0.24
CA ILE A 515 3.02 14.56 0.73
C ILE A 515 3.18 13.10 1.20
N ASN A 516 3.43 12.18 0.29
CA ASN A 516 3.65 10.76 0.61
C ASN A 516 4.91 10.55 1.46
N ARG A 517 5.98 11.32 1.21
CA ARG A 517 7.15 11.36 2.10
C ARG A 517 6.79 11.81 3.51
N GLY A 518 5.99 12.88 3.63
CA GLY A 518 5.46 13.34 4.92
C GLY A 518 4.66 12.25 5.62
N TRP A 519 3.75 11.61 4.91
CA TRP A 519 2.95 10.48 5.39
C TRP A 519 3.83 9.32 5.88
N ASN A 520 4.75 8.87 5.05
CA ASN A 520 5.67 7.79 5.41
C ASN A 520 6.49 8.14 6.65
N SER A 521 6.99 9.38 6.73
CA SER A 521 7.80 9.80 7.88
C SER A 521 7.02 9.96 9.17
N LEU A 522 5.76 10.43 9.12
CA LEU A 522 4.97 10.75 10.31
C LEU A 522 4.08 9.58 10.77
N VAL A 523 3.61 8.76 9.83
CA VAL A 523 2.63 7.70 10.12
C VAL A 523 3.25 6.32 10.00
N VAL A 524 3.83 5.98 8.83
CA VAL A 524 4.32 4.62 8.58
C VAL A 524 5.54 4.30 9.44
N GLN A 525 6.43 5.27 9.64
CA GLN A 525 7.66 5.13 10.43
C GLN A 525 7.53 5.56 11.90
N PHE A 526 6.31 5.72 12.37
CA PHE A 526 6.07 6.03 13.78
C PHE A 526 6.41 4.79 14.63
N ASN A 527 7.67 4.71 15.07
CA ASN A 527 8.25 3.62 15.86
C ASN A 527 8.39 3.98 17.34
N ALA A 528 8.86 3.04 18.15
CA ALA A 528 9.05 3.21 19.60
C ALA A 528 9.96 4.42 19.94
N LEU A 529 11.03 4.67 19.17
CA LEU A 529 11.93 5.81 19.41
C LEU A 529 11.23 7.16 19.18
N ARG A 530 10.42 7.28 18.12
CA ARG A 530 9.62 8.48 17.87
C ARG A 530 8.50 8.66 18.89
N GLN A 531 7.87 7.55 19.30
CA GLN A 531 6.86 7.57 20.35
C GLN A 531 7.47 8.12 21.64
N GLN A 532 8.66 7.66 22.03
CA GLN A 532 9.39 8.17 23.18
C GLN A 532 9.73 9.66 23.03
N SER A 533 10.27 10.08 21.89
CA SER A 533 10.62 11.49 21.65
C SER A 533 9.43 12.45 21.71
N LEU A 534 8.22 12.00 21.36
CA LEU A 534 6.99 12.76 21.49
C LEU A 534 6.54 12.90 22.95
N LEU A 535 6.83 11.93 23.80
CA LEU A 535 6.38 11.90 25.20
C LEU A 535 7.38 12.56 26.18
N THR A 536 8.66 12.64 25.79
CA THR A 536 9.71 13.30 26.59
C THR A 536 9.37 14.74 27.00
N PRO A 537 8.80 15.62 26.12
CA PRO A 537 8.41 16.99 26.54
C PRO A 537 7.32 17.03 27.62
N PHE A 538 6.58 15.94 27.81
CA PHE A 538 5.57 15.77 28.85
C PHE A 538 6.10 15.11 30.13
N GLY A 539 7.42 14.97 30.28
CA GLY A 539 8.06 14.40 31.46
C GLY A 539 8.10 12.87 31.47
N VAL A 540 7.88 12.22 30.33
CA VAL A 540 7.96 10.75 30.21
C VAL A 540 9.31 10.38 29.59
N ASP A 541 10.34 10.22 30.40
CA ASP A 541 11.70 9.92 29.94
C ASP A 541 11.87 8.48 29.43
N LYS A 542 11.03 7.56 29.88
CA LYS A 542 10.96 6.16 29.40
C LYS A 542 9.50 5.77 29.21
N ALA A 543 9.10 5.61 27.97
CA ALA A 543 7.76 5.12 27.63
C ALA A 543 7.76 3.58 27.67
N ASP A 544 7.70 3.00 28.88
CA ASP A 544 7.49 1.59 29.06
C ASP A 544 6.05 1.18 28.66
N TYR A 545 5.84 -0.11 28.41
CA TYR A 545 4.55 -0.61 27.98
C TYR A 545 3.41 -0.27 28.95
N ALA A 546 3.68 -0.29 30.26
CA ALA A 546 2.69 0.01 31.27
C ALA A 546 2.25 1.47 31.21
N THR A 547 3.20 2.40 31.12
CA THR A 547 2.92 3.85 30.97
C THR A 547 2.11 4.14 29.72
N LEU A 548 2.46 3.52 28.58
CA LEU A 548 1.72 3.69 27.33
C LEU A 548 0.29 3.15 27.42
N ILE A 549 0.09 1.97 28.01
CA ILE A 549 -1.24 1.39 28.20
C ILE A 549 -2.08 2.29 29.11
N TRP A 550 -1.54 2.78 30.22
CA TRP A 550 -2.28 3.68 31.11
C TRP A 550 -2.61 5.03 30.45
N ALA A 551 -1.69 5.56 29.63
CA ALA A 551 -1.94 6.77 28.85
C ALA A 551 -3.04 6.53 27.80
N LEU A 552 -3.04 5.38 27.13
CA LEU A 552 -4.08 4.99 26.18
C LEU A 552 -5.45 4.84 26.86
N VAL A 553 -5.53 4.11 27.96
CA VAL A 553 -6.77 3.89 28.70
C VAL A 553 -7.28 5.22 29.26
N GLY A 554 -6.41 6.01 29.89
CA GLY A 554 -6.78 7.30 30.47
C GLY A 554 -7.29 8.30 29.44
N SER A 555 -6.52 8.52 28.35
CA SER A 555 -6.92 9.46 27.28
C SER A 555 -8.19 9.02 26.57
N SER A 556 -8.33 7.72 26.28
CA SER A 556 -9.55 7.17 25.66
C SER A 556 -10.76 7.30 26.59
N SER A 557 -10.60 7.04 27.88
CA SER A 557 -11.68 7.18 28.88
C SER A 557 -12.15 8.63 29.00
N VAL A 558 -11.22 9.60 29.07
CA VAL A 558 -11.55 11.03 29.10
C VAL A 558 -12.31 11.42 27.84
N LEU A 559 -11.84 11.01 26.67
CA LEU A 559 -12.49 11.32 25.40
C LEU A 559 -13.90 10.71 25.32
N LEU A 560 -14.07 9.46 25.73
CA LEU A 560 -15.39 8.80 25.76
C LEU A 560 -16.34 9.50 26.73
N CYS A 561 -15.85 9.92 27.90
CA CYS A 561 -16.65 10.74 28.84
C CYS A 561 -17.08 12.06 28.23
N LEU A 562 -16.18 12.76 27.52
CA LEU A 562 -16.51 14.02 26.84
C LEU A 562 -17.56 13.81 25.74
N ILE A 563 -17.42 12.74 24.94
CA ILE A 563 -18.41 12.36 23.92
C ILE A 563 -19.75 12.03 24.57
N ALA A 564 -19.75 11.24 25.64
CA ALA A 564 -20.97 10.89 26.37
C ALA A 564 -21.67 12.14 26.92
N LEU A 565 -20.92 13.06 27.54
CA LEU A 565 -21.45 14.34 28.03
C LEU A 565 -22.00 15.21 26.89
N TRP A 566 -21.34 15.23 25.76
CA TRP A 566 -21.81 15.95 24.57
C TRP A 566 -23.11 15.35 24.02
N VAL A 567 -23.19 14.02 23.90
CA VAL A 567 -24.40 13.33 23.47
C VAL A 567 -25.55 13.53 24.47
N MET A 568 -25.27 13.50 25.77
CA MET A 568 -26.27 13.75 26.80
C MET A 568 -26.79 15.18 26.79
N ARG A 569 -25.96 16.14 26.38
CA ARG A 569 -26.33 17.57 26.22
C ARG A 569 -27.06 17.87 24.92
N GLN A 570 -27.04 16.97 23.95
CA GLN A 570 -27.83 17.16 22.73
C GLN A 570 -29.31 17.17 23.13
N PRO A 571 -30.10 18.18 22.72
CA PRO A 571 -31.51 18.21 23.01
C PRO A 571 -32.09 16.91 22.39
N ARG A 572 -32.68 16.07 23.26
CA ARG A 572 -33.44 14.89 22.83
C ARG A 572 -34.39 15.40 21.76
N GLY A 573 -34.37 14.74 20.58
CA GLY A 573 -35.11 15.17 19.41
C GLY A 573 -36.49 15.69 19.83
N ARG A 574 -36.88 16.83 19.31
CA ARG A 574 -38.20 17.44 19.65
C ARG A 574 -39.22 16.35 19.44
N LEU A 575 -39.87 15.94 20.52
CA LEU A 575 -41.04 15.06 20.44
C LEU A 575 -41.92 15.61 19.33
N ASP A 576 -42.49 14.74 18.50
CA ASP A 576 -43.52 15.12 17.54
C ASP A 576 -44.48 16.09 18.29
N PRO A 577 -44.79 17.26 17.74
CA PRO A 577 -45.63 18.24 18.41
C PRO A 577 -46.95 17.62 18.91
N LEU A 578 -47.49 16.60 18.21
CA LEU A 578 -48.67 15.87 18.60
C LEU A 578 -48.40 15.00 19.83
N ASP A 579 -47.28 14.26 19.85
CA ASP A 579 -46.87 13.42 20.98
C ASP A 579 -46.49 14.26 22.21
N ALA A 580 -45.87 15.42 21.99
CA ALA A 580 -45.56 16.38 23.08
C ALA A 580 -46.82 16.93 23.73
N ALA A 581 -47.87 17.19 22.93
CA ALA A 581 -49.16 17.65 23.45
C ALA A 581 -49.88 16.51 24.18
N TYR A 582 -49.79 15.27 23.67
CA TYR A 582 -50.31 14.07 24.32
C TYR A 582 -49.65 13.79 25.68
N ASP A 583 -48.33 13.88 25.75
CA ASP A 583 -47.60 13.75 27.03
C ASP A 583 -47.99 14.84 28.06
N MET A 584 -48.28 16.06 27.57
CA MET A 584 -48.80 17.09 28.43
C MET A 584 -50.19 16.75 28.98
N LEU A 585 -51.07 16.17 28.14
CA LEU A 585 -52.41 15.70 28.55
C LEU A 585 -52.28 14.56 29.59
N CYS A 586 -51.40 13.57 29.33
CA CYS A 586 -51.15 12.49 30.30
C CYS A 586 -50.64 13.00 31.64
N ARG A 587 -49.75 14.02 31.64
CA ARG A 587 -49.28 14.65 32.89
C ARG A 587 -50.38 15.40 33.65
N LYS A 588 -51.29 16.07 32.95
CA LYS A 588 -52.44 16.72 33.59
C LYS A 588 -53.37 15.69 34.22
N LEU A 589 -53.67 14.58 33.55
CA LEU A 589 -54.49 13.50 34.06
C LEU A 589 -53.82 12.77 35.23
N ALA A 590 -52.51 12.54 35.17
CA ALA A 590 -51.78 11.92 36.28
C ALA A 590 -51.84 12.79 37.56
N ARG A 591 -51.79 14.12 37.45
CA ARG A 591 -51.99 15.05 38.60
C ARG A 591 -53.44 14.97 39.18
N ALA A 592 -54.38 14.53 38.36
CA ALA A 592 -55.77 14.25 38.78
C ALA A 592 -55.99 12.80 39.22
N GLY A 593 -54.93 12.07 39.56
CA GLY A 593 -55.01 10.66 40.02
C GLY A 593 -55.18 9.61 38.94
N ALA A 594 -55.35 9.98 37.67
CA ALA A 594 -55.48 9.05 36.54
C ALA A 594 -54.13 8.81 35.85
N VAL A 595 -53.21 8.09 36.50
CA VAL A 595 -51.90 7.74 35.92
C VAL A 595 -52.08 6.70 34.81
N ARG A 596 -51.50 6.90 33.65
CA ARG A 596 -51.46 5.96 32.54
C ARG A 596 -50.50 4.81 32.87
N ALA A 597 -50.93 3.56 32.69
CA ALA A 597 -50.03 2.40 32.83
C ALA A 597 -49.03 2.31 31.66
N PRO A 598 -47.80 1.79 31.88
CA PRO A 598 -46.77 1.73 30.83
C PRO A 598 -47.20 1.01 29.55
N ALA A 599 -48.01 0.00 29.63
CA ALA A 599 -48.52 -0.81 28.49
C ALA A 599 -49.92 -0.38 28.01
N GLU A 600 -50.54 0.63 28.63
CA GLU A 600 -51.88 1.07 28.30
C GLU A 600 -51.90 1.88 27.00
N GLY A 601 -52.69 1.43 26.02
CA GLY A 601 -52.91 2.13 24.77
C GLY A 601 -53.68 3.47 24.97
N PRO A 602 -53.52 4.47 24.10
CA PRO A 602 -54.24 5.75 24.24
C PRO A 602 -55.76 5.56 24.21
N ARG A 603 -56.29 4.54 23.52
CA ARG A 603 -57.70 4.20 23.42
C ARG A 603 -58.24 3.61 24.72
N ASP A 604 -57.49 2.72 25.32
CA ASP A 604 -57.85 2.08 26.60
C ASP A 604 -57.77 3.11 27.73
N TYR A 605 -56.78 3.98 27.65
CA TYR A 605 -56.65 5.11 28.59
C TYR A 605 -57.84 6.06 28.47
N ALA A 606 -58.32 6.39 27.26
CA ALA A 606 -59.51 7.19 27.05
C ALA A 606 -60.78 6.52 27.63
N ALA A 607 -60.95 5.19 27.45
CA ALA A 607 -62.08 4.46 28.04
C ALA A 607 -62.04 4.47 29.57
N ARG A 608 -60.88 4.27 30.18
CA ARG A 608 -60.71 4.28 31.65
C ARG A 608 -60.92 5.65 32.26
N THR A 609 -60.62 6.72 31.53
CA THR A 609 -60.76 8.09 31.97
C THR A 609 -62.09 8.75 31.54
N ALA A 610 -63.09 7.95 31.15
CA ALA A 610 -64.38 8.41 30.69
C ALA A 610 -65.14 9.36 31.69
N ARG A 611 -64.86 9.24 32.99
CA ARG A 611 -65.39 10.12 34.03
C ARG A 611 -64.94 11.61 33.88
N HIS A 612 -63.89 11.84 33.11
CA HIS A 612 -63.38 13.18 32.83
C HIS A 612 -63.68 13.56 31.37
N GLY A 613 -64.92 13.84 31.04
CA GLY A 613 -65.44 13.96 29.67
C GLY A 613 -64.64 14.83 28.72
N SER A 614 -64.12 16.00 29.16
CA SER A 614 -63.25 16.84 28.32
C SER A 614 -61.89 16.24 28.03
N ALA A 615 -61.32 15.46 28.96
CA ALA A 615 -60.05 14.76 28.76
C ALA A 615 -60.21 13.52 27.86
N GLN A 616 -61.35 12.81 28.00
CA GLN A 616 -61.70 11.70 27.14
C GLN A 616 -61.80 12.12 25.66
N ALA A 617 -62.48 13.24 25.40
CA ALA A 617 -62.57 13.81 24.04
C ALA A 617 -61.20 14.09 23.45
N LEU A 618 -60.28 14.73 24.20
CA LEU A 618 -58.92 15.02 23.75
C LEU A 618 -58.10 13.73 23.54
N LEU A 619 -58.27 12.68 24.33
CA LEU A 619 -57.62 11.40 24.12
C LEU A 619 -58.10 10.71 22.84
N ILE A 620 -59.41 10.81 22.53
CA ILE A 620 -60.00 10.28 21.28
C ILE A 620 -59.50 11.15 20.09
N ASP A 621 -59.44 12.44 20.21
CA ASP A 621 -58.88 13.35 19.20
C ASP A 621 -57.40 12.98 18.89
N TYR A 622 -56.57 12.71 19.90
CA TYR A 622 -55.22 12.21 19.70
C TYR A 622 -55.22 10.92 18.92
N VAL A 623 -56.07 9.96 19.28
CA VAL A 623 -56.16 8.67 18.56
C VAL A 623 -56.55 8.89 17.10
N SER A 624 -57.52 9.78 16.84
CA SER A 624 -57.93 10.09 15.47
C SER A 624 -56.83 10.77 14.66
N LEU A 625 -56.13 11.74 15.22
CA LEU A 625 -54.99 12.42 14.57
C LEU A 625 -53.80 11.52 14.36
N ARG A 626 -53.52 10.57 15.28
CA ARG A 626 -52.36 9.70 15.21
C ARG A 626 -52.55 8.47 14.35
N TYR A 627 -53.76 7.89 14.35
CA TYR A 627 -54.01 6.56 13.74
C TYR A 627 -55.03 6.56 12.61
N ALA A 628 -55.96 7.52 12.54
CA ALA A 628 -56.98 7.57 11.50
C ALA A 628 -56.58 8.48 10.32
N SER A 629 -55.66 9.40 10.51
CA SER A 629 -55.15 10.30 9.49
C SER A 629 -53.69 9.96 9.13
N ALA A 630 -53.41 9.65 7.87
CA ALA A 630 -52.06 9.38 7.41
C ALA A 630 -51.13 10.61 7.55
N PHE A 631 -51.68 11.82 7.43
CA PHE A 631 -50.96 13.09 7.58
C PHE A 631 -51.87 14.16 8.24
N PRO A 632 -51.90 14.25 9.58
CA PRO A 632 -52.66 15.33 10.22
C PRO A 632 -52.08 16.69 9.83
N SER A 633 -52.94 17.65 9.45
CA SER A 633 -52.46 18.99 9.08
C SER A 633 -51.80 19.68 10.30
N GLY A 634 -50.78 20.50 10.02
CA GLY A 634 -50.08 21.24 11.09
C GLY A 634 -51.03 22.11 11.89
N GLU A 635 -52.13 22.56 11.26
CA GLU A 635 -53.18 23.36 11.90
C GLU A 635 -54.02 22.50 12.87
N ALA A 636 -54.36 21.26 12.53
CA ALA A 636 -55.04 20.32 13.41
C ALA A 636 -54.21 19.96 14.65
N ILE A 637 -52.90 19.69 14.45
CA ILE A 637 -51.96 19.47 15.55
C ILE A 637 -51.84 20.69 16.48
N ALA A 638 -51.78 21.91 15.91
CA ALA A 638 -51.72 23.12 16.69
C ALA A 638 -53.04 23.39 17.44
N ALA A 639 -54.19 23.05 16.85
CA ALA A 639 -55.50 23.14 17.51
C ALA A 639 -55.59 22.18 18.69
N PHE A 640 -55.20 20.91 18.51
CA PHE A 640 -55.12 19.92 19.58
C PHE A 640 -54.20 20.38 20.72
N ALA A 641 -53.01 20.85 20.41
CA ALA A 641 -52.05 21.35 21.42
C ALA A 641 -52.63 22.55 22.20
N ARG A 642 -53.36 23.47 21.53
CA ARG A 642 -54.05 24.57 22.20
C ARG A 642 -55.18 24.08 23.14
N ALA A 643 -55.96 23.11 22.68
CA ALA A 643 -57.05 22.52 23.49
C ALA A 643 -56.51 21.82 24.74
N VAL A 644 -55.42 21.03 24.60
CA VAL A 644 -54.72 20.42 25.75
C VAL A 644 -54.18 21.45 26.73
N ARG A 645 -53.61 22.56 26.25
CA ARG A 645 -53.13 23.66 27.13
C ARG A 645 -54.24 24.33 27.91
N ARG A 646 -55.38 24.59 27.24
CA ARG A 646 -56.55 25.25 27.83
C ARG A 646 -57.37 24.37 28.80
N MET A 647 -57.20 23.05 28.68
CA MET A 647 -57.91 22.10 29.57
C MET A 647 -57.47 22.38 31.04
N PRO A 648 -58.41 22.70 31.95
CA PRO A 648 -58.09 22.80 33.36
C PRO A 648 -57.68 21.42 33.90
N THR A 649 -56.78 21.40 34.89
CA THR A 649 -56.46 20.13 35.57
C THR A 649 -57.75 19.63 36.23
N PRO A 650 -58.25 18.44 35.86
CA PRO A 650 -59.48 17.92 36.47
C PRO A 650 -59.28 17.85 37.99
N ARG A 651 -60.27 18.39 38.77
CA ARG A 651 -60.31 18.17 40.21
C ARG A 651 -61.03 16.86 40.43
N ILE A 652 -60.51 15.98 41.31
CA ILE A 652 -61.12 14.73 41.73
C ILE A 652 -62.38 15.02 42.49
#